data_89dfb3b80253a777981fb956c7c2839e
#
_entry.id   89dfb3b80253a777981fb956c7c2839e
#
_cell.length_a   1.000
_cell.length_b   1.000
_cell.length_c   1.000
_cell.angle_alpha   90.00
_cell.angle_beta   90.00
_cell.angle_gamma   90.00
#
_symmetry.space_group_name_H-M   'P 1'
#
loop_
_entity.id
_entity.type
_entity.pdbx_description
1 polymer ?
#
loop_
_entity_poly.entity_id
_entity_poly.type
_entity_poly.pdbx_seq_one_letter_code
_entity_poly.pdbx_strand_id
1 'polypeptide(L)'
;MAIDLSSANTFDERHLGPTDADVDAMLDALGAESLDALVDAAIPDSIRTDVPLDLPSALTEQQVLDAAQDAGAKNDTWRSFIGMGYRHTHTPPVIQRNILENPAWYTQYTPYQAEIAQGRLEALLNFQDMTIDLTGLEIANASLLDEATAAAEAMMMLNRVDRRSDAATFYVSEDCHPQTIEVVKGRAEPIGIDVIVESPENFVFGEDTFGCLLQYPTTDGAVHDYRDVADRAHEADAYVAVAADLLSLTLLEAPGEWGADAVVGSTQRFGVPMGYGGPHAAYFATRERFQRQVPGRMIGVTKDADGEMALRMALQTREQHIRRGRATSNICTSQVLLAVMASMYAVYHGPEGLREIATRVHDLTKTLAEGLDRTGHTVRHDAYFDTLRVDLTDATQAQVRERAEAHEINLRYYDDGSVGVALDQTVDAEDLDALFTVFGATNGQKLYAEDLAADLDSGYDGPMPRQTSYLEHPVFNSYHSEGELTRYMKSLADKDLSLVHSMIPLGSCTMKLNPTAALQPISNPQFAGLHPFAPQEQAAGYEQVIDELSGYLTEITGFDDISFQPNSGASGEYTGLLIIQAYHEARGEEQRDVCLVPESAHGTNPASANMAGMEVITIDCDENGDVDLDDLREQAEANSERLAAAMITYPSTHGVFEEHVEEICDVIHEHGGQVYLDGANVNAQVGLCRPREYGVDVCHLNLHKTFSIPHGGGGPGVGPVCTAEHLSPFLPGHPVVETGGDQHIPAIAAAPHGSALILLISWAYIKLLGPEGLTKSSKTALLNANYLADQLSNHYDIVFRGPNDRVAHEFILDLRPFRSELDINEQDVAKRLMDYGFHAPTMSWPVVGTLMVEPTESESKAELDRLVDAFAAIRSEIEAVETGTLEAEASTLKQAPHTAEMVTADEWDRAYSRETAAYPVEAVRERKFWPTVRRVNDAYGDRNLYCACPPTDAYEADEEEELTSALKTA
;
A
#
# COMPACT_ATOMS: atom_id res chain seq x y z
N MET A 1 26.49 41.97 -18.66
CA MET A 1 25.54 41.11 -17.94
C MET A 1 25.68 41.40 -16.46
N ALA A 2 24.60 41.62 -15.75
CA ALA A 2 24.64 41.68 -14.29
C ALA A 2 25.09 40.31 -13.77
N ILE A 3 25.75 40.27 -12.61
CA ILE A 3 26.09 39.01 -11.95
C ILE A 3 24.76 38.42 -11.49
N ASP A 4 24.45 37.22 -11.95
CA ASP A 4 23.35 36.42 -11.47
C ASP A 4 23.78 35.76 -10.16
N LEU A 5 23.07 36.04 -9.08
CA LEU A 5 23.30 35.50 -7.75
C LEU A 5 22.26 34.41 -7.42
N SER A 6 21.38 34.06 -8.37
CA SER A 6 20.46 32.94 -8.20
C SER A 6 21.21 31.59 -8.12
N SER A 7 20.58 30.59 -7.54
CA SER A 7 21.14 29.25 -7.49
C SER A 7 21.35 28.69 -8.92
N ALA A 8 22.56 28.24 -9.20
CA ALA A 8 22.91 27.67 -10.51
C ALA A 8 22.38 26.27 -10.74
N ASN A 9 21.68 25.65 -9.76
CA ASN A 9 21.16 24.30 -9.82
C ASN A 9 19.68 24.29 -9.44
N THR A 10 18.81 24.33 -10.43
CA THR A 10 17.40 24.02 -10.25
C THR A 10 17.23 22.50 -10.25
N PHE A 11 16.34 21.99 -9.37
CA PHE A 11 16.15 20.55 -9.22
C PHE A 11 15.47 19.94 -10.45
N ASP A 12 14.62 20.68 -11.17
CA ASP A 12 13.95 20.23 -12.38
C ASP A 12 14.94 19.73 -13.45
N GLU A 13 16.09 20.43 -13.63
CA GLU A 13 17.16 20.01 -14.56
C GLU A 13 17.83 18.67 -14.17
N ARG A 14 17.64 18.20 -12.93
CA ARG A 14 18.18 16.93 -12.44
C ARG A 14 17.15 15.82 -12.36
N HIS A 15 15.89 16.16 -12.27
CA HIS A 15 14.78 15.21 -12.14
C HIS A 15 14.16 14.86 -13.49
N LEU A 16 13.99 15.85 -14.37
CA LEU A 16 13.45 15.63 -15.69
C LEU A 16 14.52 14.98 -16.59
N GLY A 17 14.16 13.88 -17.26
CA GLY A 17 15.12 13.07 -17.99
C GLY A 17 15.67 13.72 -19.26
N PRO A 18 14.84 14.28 -20.17
CA PRO A 18 15.31 14.93 -21.40
C PRO A 18 15.99 16.27 -21.12
N THR A 19 17.16 16.48 -21.74
CA THR A 19 17.81 17.81 -21.80
C THR A 19 17.08 18.70 -22.81
N ASP A 20 17.34 20.02 -22.79
CA ASP A 20 16.76 20.95 -23.78
C ASP A 20 17.05 20.49 -25.23
N ALA A 21 18.26 20.00 -25.50
CA ALA A 21 18.61 19.46 -26.80
C ALA A 21 17.86 18.16 -27.16
N ASP A 22 17.55 17.33 -26.16
CA ASP A 22 16.73 16.15 -26.37
C ASP A 22 15.27 16.55 -26.64
N VAL A 23 14.74 17.52 -25.91
CA VAL A 23 13.39 18.08 -26.13
C VAL A 23 13.27 18.61 -27.56
N ASP A 24 14.24 19.43 -28.03
CA ASP A 24 14.26 19.95 -29.40
C ASP A 24 14.25 18.80 -30.42
N ALA A 25 15.07 17.77 -30.20
CA ALA A 25 15.17 16.61 -31.11
C ALA A 25 13.88 15.77 -31.13
N MET A 26 13.22 15.62 -29.96
CA MET A 26 11.95 14.89 -29.86
C MET A 26 10.81 15.66 -30.52
N LEU A 27 10.76 16.98 -30.33
CA LEU A 27 9.78 17.86 -31.00
C LEU A 27 9.96 17.86 -32.52
N ASP A 28 11.20 17.92 -33.01
CA ASP A 28 11.51 17.80 -34.44
C ASP A 28 11.00 16.45 -35.01
N ALA A 29 11.19 15.34 -34.28
CA ALA A 29 10.68 14.04 -34.71
C ALA A 29 9.15 14.00 -34.77
N LEU A 30 8.47 14.68 -33.83
CA LEU A 30 7.00 14.76 -33.76
C LEU A 30 6.40 15.81 -34.71
N GLY A 31 7.24 16.64 -35.36
CA GLY A 31 6.81 17.75 -36.20
C GLY A 31 6.07 18.85 -35.40
N ALA A 32 6.35 18.99 -34.12
CA ALA A 32 5.77 20.00 -33.25
C ALA A 32 6.67 21.25 -33.17
N GLU A 33 6.06 22.45 -33.22
CA GLU A 33 6.82 23.71 -33.23
C GLU A 33 7.44 24.04 -31.86
N SER A 34 6.81 23.57 -30.77
CA SER A 34 7.25 23.78 -29.40
C SER A 34 6.59 22.77 -28.47
N LEU A 35 7.09 22.67 -27.21
CA LEU A 35 6.48 21.83 -26.18
C LEU A 35 5.05 22.30 -25.86
N ASP A 36 4.78 23.60 -25.82
CA ASP A 36 3.42 24.14 -25.61
C ASP A 36 2.50 23.76 -26.77
N ALA A 37 2.97 23.87 -28.01
CA ALA A 37 2.17 23.45 -29.18
C ALA A 37 1.83 21.95 -29.18
N LEU A 38 2.71 21.11 -28.66
CA LEU A 38 2.43 19.68 -28.49
C LEU A 38 1.35 19.45 -27.41
N VAL A 39 1.45 20.13 -26.27
CA VAL A 39 0.49 20.06 -25.17
C VAL A 39 -0.89 20.56 -25.59
N ASP A 40 -0.94 21.73 -26.26
CA ASP A 40 -2.18 22.31 -26.79
C ASP A 40 -2.83 21.43 -27.89
N ALA A 41 -2.04 20.60 -28.56
CA ALA A 41 -2.57 19.61 -29.52
C ALA A 41 -3.11 18.34 -28.85
N ALA A 42 -2.69 18.03 -27.63
CA ALA A 42 -3.09 16.82 -26.91
C ALA A 42 -4.28 17.04 -25.96
N ILE A 43 -4.37 18.23 -25.34
CA ILE A 43 -5.39 18.58 -24.34
C ILE A 43 -6.51 19.39 -25.00
N PRO A 44 -7.80 19.07 -24.76
CA PRO A 44 -8.92 19.86 -25.24
C PRO A 44 -8.89 21.33 -24.77
N ASP A 45 -9.15 22.28 -25.68
CA ASP A 45 -9.12 23.71 -25.39
C ASP A 45 -10.06 24.12 -24.23
N SER A 46 -11.16 23.39 -24.04
CA SER A 46 -12.20 23.70 -23.04
C SER A 46 -11.72 23.54 -21.60
N ILE A 47 -10.79 22.62 -21.35
CA ILE A 47 -10.25 22.32 -20.02
C ILE A 47 -8.82 22.83 -19.81
N ARG A 48 -8.17 23.33 -20.86
CA ARG A 48 -6.78 23.83 -20.82
C ARG A 48 -6.71 25.13 -20.03
N THR A 49 -5.85 25.18 -19.03
CA THR A 49 -5.59 26.41 -18.26
C THR A 49 -4.19 26.96 -18.53
N ASP A 50 -4.11 28.27 -18.68
CA ASP A 50 -2.85 29.05 -18.77
C ASP A 50 -2.54 29.76 -17.46
N VAL A 51 -3.37 29.55 -16.42
CA VAL A 51 -3.15 30.17 -15.10
C VAL A 51 -2.01 29.44 -14.40
N PRO A 52 -0.90 30.15 -14.10
CA PRO A 52 0.20 29.55 -13.35
C PRO A 52 -0.27 29.08 -11.96
N LEU A 53 0.30 28.00 -11.47
CA LEU A 53 0.06 27.53 -10.11
C LEU A 53 0.53 28.57 -9.09
N ASP A 54 -0.34 28.95 -8.15
CA ASP A 54 0.00 29.86 -7.05
C ASP A 54 0.71 29.10 -5.91
N LEU A 55 1.88 28.60 -6.21
CA LEU A 55 2.74 27.85 -5.31
C LEU A 55 4.04 28.60 -5.01
N PRO A 56 4.72 28.31 -3.88
CA PRO A 56 6.05 28.86 -3.61
C PRO A 56 7.07 28.49 -4.69
N SER A 57 8.00 29.38 -4.96
CA SER A 57 9.10 29.12 -5.90
C SER A 57 9.90 27.90 -5.50
N ALA A 58 10.44 27.18 -6.49
CA ALA A 58 11.26 26.00 -6.30
C ALA A 58 12.43 26.23 -5.32
N LEU A 59 12.67 25.24 -4.48
CA LEU A 59 13.79 25.19 -3.55
C LEU A 59 14.89 24.26 -4.07
N THR A 60 16.13 24.55 -3.70
CA THR A 60 17.23 23.60 -3.89
C THR A 60 17.10 22.41 -2.95
N GLU A 61 17.76 21.29 -3.25
CA GLU A 61 17.79 20.10 -2.38
C GLU A 61 18.18 20.45 -0.94
N GLN A 62 19.22 21.29 -0.75
CA GLN A 62 19.64 21.70 0.60
C GLN A 62 18.57 22.52 1.31
N GLN A 63 17.91 23.46 0.61
CA GLN A 63 16.86 24.27 1.21
C GLN A 63 15.63 23.43 1.61
N VAL A 64 15.30 22.39 0.86
CA VAL A 64 14.20 21.46 1.22
C VAL A 64 14.58 20.65 2.47
N LEU A 65 15.82 20.17 2.56
CA LEU A 65 16.31 19.48 3.76
C LEU A 65 16.32 20.38 4.98
N ASP A 66 16.76 21.63 4.82
CA ASP A 66 16.74 22.64 5.90
C ASP A 66 15.29 22.93 6.33
N ALA A 67 14.35 23.09 5.37
CA ALA A 67 12.94 23.30 5.67
C ALA A 67 12.30 22.11 6.40
N ALA A 68 12.66 20.88 6.01
CA ALA A 68 12.20 19.67 6.71
C ALA A 68 12.77 19.59 8.13
N GLN A 69 14.03 19.96 8.33
CA GLN A 69 14.63 20.03 9.65
C GLN A 69 13.96 21.10 10.52
N ASP A 70 13.68 22.28 9.96
CA ASP A 70 13.01 23.38 10.66
C ASP A 70 11.57 23.03 11.04
N ALA A 71 10.84 22.33 10.17
CA ALA A 71 9.51 21.80 10.48
C ALA A 71 9.60 20.73 11.57
N GLY A 72 10.49 19.73 11.43
CA GLY A 72 10.70 18.69 12.44
C GLY A 72 11.04 19.24 13.82
N ALA A 73 11.85 20.32 13.88
CA ALA A 73 12.23 20.98 15.14
C ALA A 73 11.04 21.63 15.88
N LYS A 74 9.86 21.75 15.25
CA LYS A 74 8.63 22.23 15.89
C LYS A 74 7.83 21.12 16.57
N ASN A 75 8.15 19.85 16.29
CA ASN A 75 7.55 18.72 16.94
C ASN A 75 8.21 18.48 18.31
N ASP A 76 7.38 18.27 19.32
CA ASP A 76 7.80 17.88 20.66
C ASP A 76 7.71 16.36 20.80
N THR A 77 8.82 15.65 20.65
CA THR A 77 8.87 14.19 20.74
C THR A 77 8.97 13.71 22.18
N TRP A 78 7.88 13.86 22.93
CA TRP A 78 7.79 13.37 24.30
C TRP A 78 7.75 11.84 24.37
N ARG A 79 8.14 11.29 25.52
CA ARG A 79 8.01 9.86 25.79
C ARG A 79 6.53 9.47 25.78
N SER A 80 6.13 8.59 24.85
CA SER A 80 4.74 8.20 24.70
C SER A 80 4.47 6.82 25.26
N PHE A 81 3.57 6.76 26.24
CA PHE A 81 3.03 5.53 26.82
C PHE A 81 1.50 5.41 26.57
N ILE A 82 1.03 6.01 25.47
CA ILE A 82 -0.40 6.02 25.09
C ILE A 82 -0.86 4.62 24.66
N GLY A 83 -0.06 3.94 23.87
CA GLY A 83 -0.40 2.61 23.34
C GLY A 83 -1.42 2.64 22.20
N MET A 84 -2.57 1.97 22.38
CA MET A 84 -3.66 1.94 21.40
C MET A 84 -3.22 1.47 20.01
N GLY A 85 -2.43 0.38 19.95
CA GLY A 85 -1.94 -0.22 18.70
C GLY A 85 -0.63 0.35 18.17
N TYR A 86 -0.10 1.44 18.77
CA TYR A 86 1.17 2.08 18.37
C TYR A 86 2.19 2.05 19.50
N ARG A 87 3.43 1.68 19.18
CA ARG A 87 4.53 1.48 20.14
C ARG A 87 5.84 1.95 19.53
N HIS A 88 6.71 2.55 20.34
CA HIS A 88 8.10 2.75 19.89
C HIS A 88 8.81 1.41 19.68
N THR A 89 9.69 1.37 18.69
CA THR A 89 10.53 0.21 18.38
C THR A 89 11.89 0.67 17.89
N HIS A 90 12.88 -0.18 18.02
CA HIS A 90 14.18 0.07 17.42
C HIS A 90 14.19 -0.47 15.98
N THR A 91 14.28 0.43 15.00
CA THR A 91 14.58 0.04 13.63
C THR A 91 16.06 -0.31 13.52
N PRO A 92 16.45 -1.57 13.25
CA PRO A 92 17.86 -1.90 13.09
C PRO A 92 18.47 -1.08 11.95
N PRO A 93 19.61 -0.36 12.15
CA PRO A 93 20.21 0.48 11.10
C PRO A 93 20.52 -0.28 9.82
N VAL A 94 20.83 -1.57 9.93
CA VAL A 94 21.08 -2.45 8.79
C VAL A 94 19.82 -2.65 7.93
N ILE A 95 18.63 -2.68 8.53
CA ILE A 95 17.35 -2.77 7.82
C ILE A 95 16.96 -1.40 7.26
N GLN A 96 17.06 -0.34 8.07
CA GLN A 96 16.75 1.03 7.62
C GLN A 96 17.52 1.38 6.33
N ARG A 97 18.85 1.22 6.36
CA ARG A 97 19.72 1.58 5.25
C ARG A 97 19.55 0.67 4.04
N ASN A 98 19.36 -0.64 4.22
CA ASN A 98 19.39 -1.60 3.13
C ASN A 98 18.00 -1.97 2.59
N ILE A 99 16.91 -1.55 3.24
CA ILE A 99 15.53 -1.71 2.76
C ILE A 99 14.86 -0.34 2.59
N LEU A 100 14.60 0.40 3.67
CA LEU A 100 13.80 1.64 3.63
C LEU A 100 14.45 2.73 2.77
N GLU A 101 15.77 2.90 2.86
CA GLU A 101 16.54 3.93 2.15
C GLU A 101 17.20 3.41 0.87
N ASN A 102 16.95 2.15 0.49
CA ASN A 102 17.61 1.52 -0.66
C ASN A 102 16.70 1.56 -1.91
N PRO A 103 17.09 2.30 -2.98
CA PRO A 103 16.29 2.41 -4.19
C PRO A 103 16.09 1.07 -4.92
N ALA A 104 16.95 0.08 -4.72
CA ALA A 104 16.71 -1.26 -5.25
C ALA A 104 15.47 -1.94 -4.66
N TRP A 105 15.02 -1.51 -3.48
CA TRP A 105 13.80 -2.00 -2.83
C TRP A 105 12.61 -1.06 -3.00
N TYR A 106 12.76 0.23 -2.76
CA TYR A 106 11.61 1.14 -2.78
C TYR A 106 11.15 1.56 -4.18
N THR A 107 11.97 1.37 -5.23
CA THR A 107 11.61 1.71 -6.60
C THR A 107 11.00 0.54 -7.39
N GLN A 108 10.71 -0.59 -6.76
CA GLN A 108 10.04 -1.73 -7.36
C GLN A 108 8.52 -1.51 -7.42
N TYR A 109 7.86 -2.24 -8.33
CA TYR A 109 6.40 -2.32 -8.41
C TYR A 109 5.87 -3.65 -7.85
N THR A 110 4.55 -3.78 -7.74
CA THR A 110 3.88 -5.05 -7.40
C THR A 110 4.41 -6.20 -8.27
N PRO A 111 4.72 -7.38 -7.71
CA PRO A 111 5.40 -8.46 -8.41
C PRO A 111 4.51 -9.24 -9.41
N TYR A 112 3.79 -8.53 -10.31
CA TYR A 112 3.00 -9.17 -11.37
C TYR A 112 3.84 -9.98 -12.35
N GLN A 113 5.11 -9.59 -12.53
CA GLN A 113 6.06 -10.31 -13.36
C GLN A 113 7.06 -11.06 -12.45
N ALA A 114 6.66 -12.26 -12.06
CA ALA A 114 7.33 -13.04 -11.03
C ALA A 114 8.81 -13.34 -11.35
N GLU A 115 9.17 -13.54 -12.62
CA GLU A 115 10.53 -13.93 -13.03
C GLU A 115 11.59 -12.86 -12.73
N ILE A 116 11.19 -11.61 -12.57
CA ILE A 116 12.08 -10.47 -12.23
C ILE A 116 11.77 -9.90 -10.86
N ALA A 117 11.14 -10.68 -10.00
CA ALA A 117 10.66 -10.27 -8.69
C ALA A 117 10.87 -11.35 -7.61
N GLN A 118 11.74 -12.33 -7.85
CA GLN A 118 11.89 -13.48 -6.95
C GLN A 118 12.39 -13.09 -5.57
N GLY A 119 13.17 -12.01 -5.44
CA GLY A 119 13.70 -11.57 -4.16
C GLY A 119 12.64 -10.95 -3.26
N ARG A 120 11.80 -10.03 -3.76
CA ARG A 120 10.70 -9.47 -2.95
C ARG A 120 9.58 -10.48 -2.72
N LEU A 121 9.36 -11.41 -3.64
CA LEU A 121 8.44 -12.53 -3.42
C LEU A 121 8.92 -13.41 -2.27
N GLU A 122 10.22 -13.72 -2.17
CA GLU A 122 10.80 -14.44 -1.04
C GLU A 122 10.68 -13.67 0.27
N ALA A 123 10.97 -12.36 0.27
CA ALA A 123 10.81 -11.52 1.45
C ALA A 123 9.35 -11.45 1.95
N LEU A 124 8.37 -11.42 1.03
CA LEU A 124 6.95 -11.46 1.35
C LEU A 124 6.48 -12.85 1.82
N LEU A 125 7.08 -13.91 1.29
CA LEU A 125 6.83 -15.26 1.78
C LEU A 125 7.33 -15.42 3.21
N ASN A 126 8.50 -14.85 3.55
CA ASN A 126 8.98 -14.77 4.94
C ASN A 126 7.97 -14.02 5.85
N PHE A 127 7.34 -12.94 5.35
CA PHE A 127 6.29 -12.23 6.08
C PHE A 127 5.06 -13.10 6.33
N GLN A 128 4.62 -13.87 5.34
CA GLN A 128 3.49 -14.80 5.47
C GLN A 128 3.81 -15.90 6.49
N ASP A 129 4.97 -16.52 6.38
CA ASP A 129 5.43 -17.59 7.26
C ASP A 129 5.53 -17.12 8.72
N MET A 130 6.14 -15.95 8.94
CA MET A 130 6.17 -15.30 10.25
C MET A 130 4.75 -15.12 10.83
N THR A 131 3.82 -14.69 10.02
CA THR A 131 2.44 -14.44 10.45
C THR A 131 1.71 -15.75 10.76
N ILE A 132 1.86 -16.76 9.91
CA ILE A 132 1.30 -18.11 10.10
C ILE A 132 1.77 -18.69 11.45
N ASP A 133 3.08 -18.71 11.68
CA ASP A 133 3.68 -19.30 12.85
C ASP A 133 3.27 -18.59 14.15
N LEU A 134 3.30 -17.25 14.16
CA LEU A 134 2.95 -16.49 15.36
C LEU A 134 1.45 -16.59 15.69
N THR A 135 0.58 -16.59 14.68
CA THR A 135 -0.87 -16.64 14.88
C THR A 135 -1.44 -18.05 15.08
N GLY A 136 -0.70 -19.10 14.71
CA GLY A 136 -1.14 -20.49 14.77
C GLY A 136 -2.25 -20.83 13.74
N LEU A 137 -2.29 -20.08 12.61
CA LEU A 137 -3.24 -20.32 11.52
C LEU A 137 -2.53 -20.90 10.29
N GLU A 138 -3.28 -21.40 9.31
CA GLU A 138 -2.69 -22.18 8.23
C GLU A 138 -2.22 -21.34 7.03
N ILE A 139 -2.80 -20.15 6.82
CA ILE A 139 -2.43 -19.27 5.72
C ILE A 139 -2.44 -17.79 6.13
N ALA A 140 -1.59 -16.99 5.49
CA ALA A 140 -1.56 -15.55 5.64
C ALA A 140 -1.43 -14.84 4.28
N ASN A 141 -1.82 -13.56 4.21
CA ASN A 141 -1.57 -12.72 3.07
C ASN A 141 -0.22 -11.96 3.16
N ALA A 142 0.13 -11.27 2.08
CA ALA A 142 1.41 -10.55 1.96
C ALA A 142 1.34 -9.08 2.42
N SER A 143 0.44 -8.72 3.24
CA SER A 143 0.12 -7.49 3.97
C SER A 143 -1.22 -6.86 3.63
N LEU A 144 -1.74 -6.07 4.57
CA LEU A 144 -2.84 -5.13 4.42
C LEU A 144 -2.41 -3.72 4.85
N LEU A 145 -3.37 -2.79 4.99
CA LEU A 145 -3.08 -1.36 5.12
C LEU A 145 -2.77 -0.96 6.58
N ASP A 146 -3.67 -1.28 7.52
CA ASP A 146 -3.48 -1.11 8.97
C ASP A 146 -4.36 -2.10 9.76
N GLU A 147 -4.24 -2.14 11.09
CA GLU A 147 -5.00 -3.09 11.92
C GLU A 147 -6.51 -2.90 11.78
N ALA A 148 -7.01 -1.66 11.84
CA ALA A 148 -8.44 -1.37 11.81
C ALA A 148 -9.08 -1.79 10.47
N THR A 149 -8.42 -1.48 9.36
CA THR A 149 -8.86 -1.92 8.02
C THR A 149 -8.75 -3.43 7.85
N ALA A 150 -7.73 -4.07 8.43
CA ALA A 150 -7.60 -5.52 8.42
C ALA A 150 -8.72 -6.22 9.23
N ALA A 151 -9.13 -5.63 10.38
CA ALA A 151 -10.26 -6.11 11.17
C ALA A 151 -11.59 -5.98 10.40
N ALA A 152 -11.80 -4.87 9.70
CA ALA A 152 -12.96 -4.68 8.83
C ALA A 152 -12.98 -5.68 7.65
N GLU A 153 -11.82 -5.95 7.04
CA GLU A 153 -11.69 -6.99 6.00
C GLU A 153 -11.96 -8.40 6.56
N ALA A 154 -11.60 -8.67 7.83
CA ALA A 154 -11.92 -9.94 8.49
C ALA A 154 -13.45 -10.09 8.66
N MET A 155 -14.15 -9.07 9.13
CA MET A 155 -15.60 -9.05 9.21
C MET A 155 -16.23 -9.34 7.84
N MET A 156 -15.79 -8.61 6.80
CA MET A 156 -16.31 -8.79 5.44
C MET A 156 -16.01 -10.18 4.87
N MET A 157 -14.82 -10.74 5.14
CA MET A 157 -14.50 -12.10 4.74
C MET A 157 -15.42 -13.12 5.43
N LEU A 158 -15.59 -13.00 6.75
CA LEU A 158 -16.44 -13.92 7.54
C LEU A 158 -17.90 -13.84 7.11
N ASN A 159 -18.43 -12.65 6.79
CA ASN A 159 -19.76 -12.50 6.20
C ASN A 159 -19.88 -13.22 4.85
N ARG A 160 -18.89 -13.11 3.95
CA ARG A 160 -18.90 -13.78 2.64
C ARG A 160 -18.80 -15.29 2.72
N VAL A 161 -18.14 -15.85 3.72
CA VAL A 161 -18.00 -17.30 3.89
C VAL A 161 -19.17 -17.91 4.63
N ASP A 162 -19.96 -17.12 5.35
CA ASP A 162 -21.21 -17.56 5.95
C ASP A 162 -22.23 -17.90 4.84
N ARG A 163 -22.84 -19.07 4.98
CA ARG A 163 -23.83 -19.59 4.02
C ARG A 163 -25.27 -19.28 4.40
N ARG A 164 -25.48 -18.69 5.58
CA ARG A 164 -26.80 -18.28 6.08
C ARG A 164 -27.16 -16.95 5.45
N SER A 165 -28.24 -16.89 4.68
CA SER A 165 -28.63 -15.68 3.95
C SER A 165 -29.11 -14.52 4.84
N ASP A 166 -29.45 -14.82 6.08
CA ASP A 166 -30.12 -13.88 6.99
C ASP A 166 -29.20 -13.45 8.17
N ALA A 167 -27.96 -13.94 8.21
CA ALA A 167 -27.01 -13.58 9.25
C ALA A 167 -26.38 -12.22 8.91
N ALA A 168 -26.75 -11.18 9.62
CA ALA A 168 -26.30 -9.81 9.41
C ALA A 168 -25.68 -9.16 10.66
N THR A 169 -25.63 -9.87 11.78
CA THR A 169 -25.10 -9.34 13.04
C THR A 169 -23.66 -9.75 13.26
N PHE A 170 -22.81 -8.78 13.62
CA PHE A 170 -21.42 -8.97 14.00
C PHE A 170 -21.13 -8.31 15.34
N TYR A 171 -20.63 -9.10 16.30
CA TYR A 171 -20.24 -8.57 17.60
C TYR A 171 -18.79 -8.03 17.56
N VAL A 172 -18.56 -6.87 18.20
CA VAL A 172 -17.22 -6.32 18.40
C VAL A 172 -17.01 -6.12 19.90
N SER A 173 -15.91 -6.63 20.44
CA SER A 173 -15.56 -6.39 21.83
C SER A 173 -15.39 -4.89 22.10
N GLU A 174 -16.00 -4.39 23.17
CA GLU A 174 -15.78 -3.03 23.67
C GLU A 174 -14.31 -2.79 24.06
N ASP A 175 -13.54 -3.86 24.25
CA ASP A 175 -12.13 -3.84 24.58
C ASP A 175 -11.21 -3.76 23.34
N CYS A 176 -11.75 -3.66 22.13
CA CYS A 176 -10.98 -3.31 20.92
C CYS A 176 -10.50 -1.85 20.96
N HIS A 177 -9.50 -1.53 20.16
CA HIS A 177 -9.09 -0.14 20.01
C HIS A 177 -10.22 0.72 19.43
N PRO A 178 -10.45 1.96 19.93
CA PRO A 178 -11.55 2.81 19.48
C PRO A 178 -11.56 3.03 17.96
N GLN A 179 -10.40 3.23 17.35
CA GLN A 179 -10.26 3.40 15.90
C GLN A 179 -10.63 2.11 15.14
N THR A 180 -10.34 0.93 15.70
CA THR A 180 -10.72 -0.35 15.09
C THR A 180 -12.23 -0.54 15.11
N ILE A 181 -12.88 -0.22 16.24
CA ILE A 181 -14.35 -0.27 16.37
C ILE A 181 -15.01 0.64 15.33
N GLU A 182 -14.52 1.88 15.18
CA GLU A 182 -15.10 2.87 14.28
C GLU A 182 -14.96 2.46 12.81
N VAL A 183 -13.78 2.01 12.39
CA VAL A 183 -13.55 1.55 11.01
C VAL A 183 -14.40 0.31 10.68
N VAL A 184 -14.56 -0.63 11.62
CA VAL A 184 -15.43 -1.81 11.44
C VAL A 184 -16.89 -1.39 11.26
N LYS A 185 -17.39 -0.44 12.06
CA LYS A 185 -18.76 0.12 11.92
C LYS A 185 -18.95 0.80 10.56
N GLY A 186 -18.02 1.71 10.19
CA GLY A 186 -18.08 2.43 8.92
C GLY A 186 -18.03 1.52 7.70
N ARG A 187 -17.36 0.36 7.81
CA ARG A 187 -17.31 -0.65 6.74
C ARG A 187 -18.56 -1.53 6.70
N ALA A 188 -19.25 -1.70 7.84
CA ALA A 188 -20.45 -2.53 7.99
C ALA A 188 -21.72 -1.83 7.46
N GLU A 189 -21.85 -0.56 7.75
CA GLU A 189 -23.06 0.24 7.52
C GLU A 189 -23.53 0.22 6.05
N PRO A 190 -22.69 0.50 5.04
CA PRO A 190 -23.13 0.55 3.62
C PRO A 190 -23.65 -0.78 3.08
N ILE A 191 -23.26 -1.90 3.69
CA ILE A 191 -23.64 -3.25 3.25
C ILE A 191 -24.67 -3.92 4.18
N GLY A 192 -25.24 -3.15 5.12
CA GLY A 192 -26.34 -3.59 5.99
C GLY A 192 -25.95 -4.61 7.06
N ILE A 193 -24.68 -4.61 7.51
CA ILE A 193 -24.25 -5.41 8.67
C ILE A 193 -24.51 -4.60 9.96
N ASP A 194 -25.19 -5.25 10.91
CA ASP A 194 -25.45 -4.68 12.24
C ASP A 194 -24.29 -4.99 13.20
N VAL A 195 -23.49 -3.98 13.54
CA VAL A 195 -22.35 -4.10 14.46
C VAL A 195 -22.79 -3.80 15.89
N ILE A 196 -22.72 -4.82 16.76
CA ILE A 196 -23.03 -4.68 18.19
C ILE A 196 -21.72 -4.65 18.99
N VAL A 197 -21.46 -3.50 19.65
CA VAL A 197 -20.28 -3.35 20.54
C VAL A 197 -20.71 -3.66 21.97
N GLU A 198 -20.11 -4.69 22.56
CA GLU A 198 -20.47 -5.20 23.87
C GLU A 198 -19.28 -5.91 24.51
N SER A 199 -19.33 -6.18 25.84
CA SER A 199 -18.38 -7.08 26.50
C SER A 199 -18.52 -8.51 25.97
N PRO A 200 -17.41 -9.23 25.69
CA PRO A 200 -17.44 -10.62 25.16
C PRO A 200 -18.24 -11.61 26.00
N GLU A 201 -18.37 -11.35 27.30
CA GLU A 201 -19.18 -12.16 28.20
C GLU A 201 -20.68 -12.09 27.86
N ASN A 202 -21.12 -10.97 27.30
CA ASN A 202 -22.51 -10.68 26.96
C ASN A 202 -22.89 -11.06 25.52
N PHE A 203 -21.95 -11.50 24.69
CA PHE A 203 -22.23 -11.91 23.30
C PHE A 203 -23.28 -13.01 23.27
N VAL A 204 -24.32 -12.80 22.47
CA VAL A 204 -25.41 -13.74 22.25
C VAL A 204 -25.38 -14.22 20.80
N PHE A 205 -24.79 -15.36 20.58
CA PHE A 205 -24.70 -15.95 19.24
C PHE A 205 -26.04 -16.61 18.88
N GLY A 206 -26.76 -16.06 17.90
CA GLY A 206 -28.04 -16.54 17.37
C GLY A 206 -27.96 -16.90 15.90
N GLU A 207 -29.11 -17.24 15.32
CA GLU A 207 -29.22 -17.59 13.90
C GLU A 207 -28.86 -16.40 12.97
N ASP A 208 -28.96 -15.18 13.46
CA ASP A 208 -28.66 -13.90 12.79
C ASP A 208 -27.20 -13.44 12.95
N THR A 209 -26.42 -14.09 13.79
CA THR A 209 -25.02 -13.70 14.08
C THR A 209 -24.05 -14.54 13.27
N PHE A 210 -23.24 -13.90 12.43
CA PHE A 210 -22.22 -14.62 11.64
C PHE A 210 -20.82 -14.63 12.28
N GLY A 211 -20.54 -13.73 13.25
CA GLY A 211 -19.22 -13.73 13.88
C GLY A 211 -19.01 -12.65 14.91
N CYS A 212 -17.78 -12.61 15.42
CA CYS A 212 -17.33 -11.58 16.36
C CYS A 212 -15.86 -11.19 16.14
N LEU A 213 -15.49 -10.01 16.69
CA LEU A 213 -14.11 -9.50 16.79
C LEU A 213 -13.72 -9.36 18.26
N LEU A 214 -12.57 -9.93 18.62
CA LEU A 214 -11.94 -9.83 19.93
C LEU A 214 -10.60 -9.10 19.81
N GLN A 215 -10.09 -8.51 20.91
CA GLN A 215 -8.76 -7.88 20.99
C GLN A 215 -7.86 -8.65 21.96
N TYR A 216 -6.61 -8.93 21.56
CA TYR A 216 -5.70 -9.79 22.33
C TYR A 216 -4.24 -9.30 22.26
N PRO A 217 -3.66 -8.74 23.36
CA PRO A 217 -4.33 -8.24 24.58
C PRO A 217 -5.34 -7.12 24.27
N THR A 218 -6.23 -6.83 25.22
CA THR A 218 -7.22 -5.75 25.10
C THR A 218 -6.59 -4.36 25.01
N THR A 219 -7.37 -3.37 24.56
CA THR A 219 -6.90 -1.98 24.42
C THR A 219 -6.39 -1.35 25.73
N ASP A 220 -6.82 -1.88 26.88
CA ASP A 220 -6.41 -1.46 28.21
C ASP A 220 -5.48 -2.45 28.92
N GLY A 221 -5.01 -3.46 28.17
CA GLY A 221 -3.91 -4.35 28.54
C GLY A 221 -4.30 -5.71 29.08
N ALA A 222 -5.59 -6.02 29.31
CA ALA A 222 -5.99 -7.31 29.86
C ALA A 222 -5.66 -8.48 28.91
N VAL A 223 -5.27 -9.61 29.49
CA VAL A 223 -5.12 -10.90 28.78
C VAL A 223 -6.26 -11.82 29.26
N HIS A 224 -7.21 -12.10 28.38
CA HIS A 224 -8.36 -12.96 28.66
C HIS A 224 -8.23 -14.35 28.03
N ASP A 225 -8.81 -15.36 28.67
CA ASP A 225 -9.04 -16.67 28.07
C ASP A 225 -10.37 -16.64 27.28
N TYR A 226 -10.27 -16.55 25.97
CA TYR A 226 -11.43 -16.45 25.08
C TYR A 226 -11.96 -17.82 24.58
N ARG A 227 -11.47 -18.95 25.09
CA ARG A 227 -11.94 -20.29 24.62
C ARG A 227 -13.44 -20.47 24.76
N ASP A 228 -14.05 -20.03 25.87
CA ASP A 228 -15.50 -20.10 26.07
C ASP A 228 -16.26 -19.26 25.02
N VAL A 229 -15.75 -18.09 24.66
CA VAL A 229 -16.37 -17.26 23.62
C VAL A 229 -16.28 -17.94 22.25
N ALA A 230 -15.12 -18.51 21.93
CA ALA A 230 -14.91 -19.23 20.68
C ALA A 230 -15.82 -20.48 20.60
N ASP A 231 -15.90 -21.25 21.67
CA ASP A 231 -16.77 -22.44 21.73
C ASP A 231 -18.25 -22.05 21.52
N ARG A 232 -18.75 -21.00 22.20
CA ARG A 232 -20.13 -20.50 22.04
C ARG A 232 -20.42 -19.99 20.63
N ALA A 233 -19.45 -19.29 20.01
CA ALA A 233 -19.57 -18.83 18.64
C ALA A 233 -19.69 -20.02 17.67
N HIS A 234 -18.78 -20.99 17.77
CA HIS A 234 -18.77 -22.15 16.90
C HIS A 234 -19.98 -23.07 17.10
N GLU A 235 -20.50 -23.20 18.33
CA GLU A 235 -21.75 -23.96 18.61
C GLU A 235 -22.98 -23.34 17.91
N ALA A 236 -22.90 -22.03 17.59
CA ALA A 236 -23.93 -21.28 16.87
C ALA A 236 -23.61 -21.10 15.37
N ASP A 237 -22.62 -21.82 14.82
CA ASP A 237 -22.11 -21.66 13.46
C ASP A 237 -21.62 -20.22 13.15
N ALA A 238 -21.19 -19.46 14.16
CA ALA A 238 -20.57 -18.15 14.01
C ALA A 238 -19.03 -18.24 14.05
N TYR A 239 -18.36 -17.25 13.48
CA TYR A 239 -16.90 -17.22 13.34
C TYR A 239 -16.25 -16.26 14.33
N VAL A 240 -14.96 -16.47 14.62
CA VAL A 240 -14.17 -15.64 15.54
C VAL A 240 -13.00 -15.00 14.83
N ALA A 241 -12.99 -13.66 14.77
CA ALA A 241 -11.84 -12.85 14.39
C ALA A 241 -11.16 -12.31 15.64
N VAL A 242 -9.83 -12.19 15.60
CA VAL A 242 -9.02 -11.67 16.71
C VAL A 242 -8.06 -10.61 16.18
N ALA A 243 -8.11 -9.40 16.71
CA ALA A 243 -7.07 -8.40 16.55
C ALA A 243 -5.99 -8.64 17.61
N ALA A 244 -4.77 -8.97 17.21
CA ALA A 244 -3.72 -9.39 18.14
C ALA A 244 -2.42 -8.59 17.96
N ASP A 245 -1.74 -8.32 19.09
CA ASP A 245 -0.38 -7.79 19.08
C ASP A 245 0.63 -8.92 18.74
N LEU A 246 1.28 -8.82 17.59
CA LEU A 246 2.15 -9.88 17.09
C LEU A 246 3.33 -10.19 18.01
N LEU A 247 3.91 -9.18 18.72
CA LEU A 247 5.01 -9.40 19.65
C LEU A 247 4.53 -10.15 20.89
N SER A 248 3.33 -9.88 21.38
CA SER A 248 2.75 -10.59 22.53
C SER A 248 2.61 -12.09 22.27
N LEU A 249 2.35 -12.47 21.00
CA LEU A 249 2.20 -13.87 20.59
C LEU A 249 3.49 -14.70 20.68
N THR A 250 4.63 -14.08 20.94
CA THR A 250 5.88 -14.81 21.30
C THR A 250 5.84 -15.39 22.72
N LEU A 251 4.98 -14.85 23.60
CA LEU A 251 4.79 -15.27 25.00
C LEU A 251 3.39 -15.84 25.28
N LEU A 252 2.37 -15.36 24.55
CA LEU A 252 0.97 -15.76 24.71
C LEU A 252 0.57 -16.84 23.68
N GLU A 253 -0.35 -17.71 24.08
CA GLU A 253 -0.90 -18.76 23.22
C GLU A 253 -1.50 -18.16 21.95
N ALA A 254 -1.17 -18.74 20.82
CA ALA A 254 -1.60 -18.24 19.52
C ALA A 254 -3.13 -18.36 19.33
N PRO A 255 -3.81 -17.33 18.80
CA PRO A 255 -5.27 -17.35 18.66
C PRO A 255 -5.79 -18.51 17.80
N GLY A 256 -5.04 -18.96 16.80
CA GLY A 256 -5.39 -20.13 15.99
C GLY A 256 -5.49 -21.42 16.80
N GLU A 257 -4.76 -21.55 17.92
CA GLU A 257 -4.74 -22.75 18.77
C GLU A 257 -5.99 -22.86 19.66
N TRP A 258 -6.63 -21.73 19.98
CA TRP A 258 -7.83 -21.73 20.82
C TRP A 258 -9.13 -21.36 20.09
N GLY A 259 -9.12 -21.37 18.76
CA GLY A 259 -10.36 -21.35 17.99
C GLY A 259 -10.59 -20.13 17.09
N ALA A 260 -9.64 -19.21 16.97
CA ALA A 260 -9.78 -18.11 16.00
C ALA A 260 -9.88 -18.63 14.55
N ASP A 261 -10.79 -18.06 13.78
CA ASP A 261 -10.96 -18.33 12.34
C ASP A 261 -10.15 -17.33 11.49
N ALA A 262 -9.94 -16.11 11.99
CA ALA A 262 -9.07 -15.10 11.41
C ALA A 262 -8.31 -14.36 12.51
N VAL A 263 -7.05 -13.98 12.25
CA VAL A 263 -6.23 -13.17 13.13
C VAL A 263 -5.63 -12.03 12.32
N VAL A 264 -5.81 -10.82 12.82
CA VAL A 264 -5.32 -9.58 12.19
C VAL A 264 -4.53 -8.76 13.19
N GLY A 265 -3.79 -7.77 12.71
CA GLY A 265 -3.07 -6.83 13.57
C GLY A 265 -2.04 -6.02 12.79
N SER A 266 -1.23 -5.26 13.52
CA SER A 266 -0.14 -4.47 12.95
C SER A 266 1.22 -5.13 13.20
N THR A 267 2.11 -5.06 12.20
CA THR A 267 3.52 -5.46 12.35
C THR A 267 4.43 -4.27 12.72
N GLN A 268 3.86 -3.12 13.09
CA GLN A 268 4.60 -1.90 13.37
C GLN A 268 5.73 -2.12 14.41
N ARG A 269 5.47 -2.93 15.46
CA ARG A 269 6.46 -3.24 16.50
C ARG A 269 7.69 -4.02 16.01
N PHE A 270 7.66 -4.54 14.79
CA PHE A 270 8.77 -5.26 14.16
C PHE A 270 9.65 -4.29 13.36
N GLY A 271 10.16 -3.27 14.04
CA GLY A 271 11.16 -2.34 13.53
C GLY A 271 10.65 -1.26 12.58
N VAL A 272 9.33 -1.00 12.53
CA VAL A 272 8.75 0.06 11.71
C VAL A 272 8.48 1.30 12.56
N PRO A 273 8.95 2.51 12.16
CA PRO A 273 8.69 3.74 12.91
C PRO A 273 7.18 4.04 13.05
N MET A 274 6.77 4.70 14.13
CA MET A 274 5.37 5.09 14.32
C MET A 274 4.88 6.12 13.28
N GLY A 275 5.73 7.10 12.95
CA GLY A 275 5.50 8.03 11.85
C GLY A 275 4.18 8.79 11.89
N TYR A 276 3.73 9.18 13.07
CA TYR A 276 2.45 9.87 13.30
C TYR A 276 1.24 9.10 12.73
N GLY A 277 1.33 7.76 12.73
CA GLY A 277 0.25 6.87 12.29
C GLY A 277 0.59 5.92 11.15
N GLY A 278 1.69 6.13 10.49
CA GLY A 278 2.12 5.21 9.42
C GLY A 278 2.98 5.86 8.34
N PRO A 279 3.35 5.01 7.31
CA PRO A 279 2.71 3.73 6.94
C PRO A 279 3.12 2.54 7.81
N HIS A 280 2.18 1.60 8.05
CA HIS A 280 2.43 0.36 8.78
C HIS A 280 1.85 -0.82 8.00
N ALA A 281 2.54 -1.96 7.98
CA ALA A 281 1.99 -3.17 7.39
C ALA A 281 1.09 -3.89 8.40
N ALA A 282 -0.19 -4.06 8.07
CA ALA A 282 -1.05 -4.99 8.77
C ALA A 282 -0.85 -6.41 8.27
N TYR A 283 -1.10 -7.38 9.12
CA TYR A 283 -1.13 -8.79 8.77
C TYR A 283 -2.56 -9.34 8.82
N PHE A 284 -2.77 -10.41 8.08
CA PHE A 284 -4.04 -11.14 8.04
C PHE A 284 -3.75 -12.63 7.87
N ALA A 285 -4.11 -13.42 8.87
CA ALA A 285 -4.04 -14.88 8.80
C ALA A 285 -5.42 -15.51 8.96
N THR A 286 -5.64 -16.69 8.37
CA THR A 286 -6.90 -17.40 8.46
C THR A 286 -6.75 -18.90 8.20
N ARG A 287 -7.86 -19.64 8.29
CA ARG A 287 -7.93 -21.08 8.00
C ARG A 287 -7.77 -21.35 6.49
N GLU A 288 -7.09 -22.42 6.11
CA GLU A 288 -6.90 -22.83 4.72
C GLU A 288 -8.22 -22.95 3.94
N ARG A 289 -9.30 -23.40 4.59
CA ARG A 289 -10.63 -23.49 3.99
C ARG A 289 -11.17 -22.17 3.44
N PHE A 290 -10.63 -21.02 3.86
CA PHE A 290 -11.03 -19.67 3.43
C PHE A 290 -10.08 -19.05 2.39
N GLN A 291 -9.07 -19.76 1.93
CA GLN A 291 -8.02 -19.28 1.01
C GLN A 291 -8.54 -18.49 -0.20
N ARG A 292 -9.75 -18.83 -0.72
CA ARG A 292 -10.36 -18.15 -1.87
C ARG A 292 -11.11 -16.86 -1.52
N GLN A 293 -11.18 -16.49 -0.25
CA GLN A 293 -11.89 -15.31 0.26
C GLN A 293 -10.96 -14.34 0.99
N VAL A 294 -9.70 -14.72 1.18
CA VAL A 294 -8.67 -13.88 1.83
C VAL A 294 -8.53 -12.54 1.09
N PRO A 295 -8.59 -11.39 1.76
CA PRO A 295 -8.34 -10.09 1.14
C PRO A 295 -6.84 -9.90 0.85
N GLY A 296 -6.53 -8.99 -0.07
CA GLY A 296 -5.14 -8.66 -0.41
C GLY A 296 -4.42 -9.77 -1.18
N ARG A 297 -3.11 -9.62 -1.37
CA ARG A 297 -2.28 -10.52 -2.17
C ARG A 297 -1.73 -11.66 -1.33
N MET A 298 -1.48 -12.79 -1.99
CA MET A 298 -0.81 -13.95 -1.40
C MET A 298 0.36 -14.35 -2.30
N ILE A 299 1.47 -14.73 -1.69
CA ILE A 299 2.61 -15.31 -2.38
C ILE A 299 2.54 -16.83 -2.25
N GLY A 300 2.83 -17.52 -3.33
CA GLY A 300 2.85 -18.97 -3.34
C GLY A 300 4.01 -19.54 -4.12
N VAL A 301 4.33 -20.78 -3.80
CA VAL A 301 5.36 -21.57 -4.46
C VAL A 301 4.80 -22.16 -5.75
N THR A 302 5.64 -22.18 -6.79
CA THR A 302 5.38 -22.82 -8.08
C THR A 302 6.67 -23.40 -8.62
N LYS A 303 6.66 -23.80 -9.88
CA LYS A 303 7.86 -24.16 -10.64
C LYS A 303 7.95 -23.33 -11.92
N ASP A 304 9.14 -23.25 -12.47
CA ASP A 304 9.37 -22.64 -13.75
C ASP A 304 9.28 -23.66 -14.92
N ALA A 305 9.65 -23.23 -16.13
CA ALA A 305 9.59 -24.07 -17.34
C ALA A 305 10.62 -25.22 -17.37
N ASP A 306 11.67 -25.17 -16.55
CA ASP A 306 12.65 -26.25 -16.40
C ASP A 306 12.32 -27.19 -15.23
N GLY A 307 11.28 -26.88 -14.45
CA GLY A 307 10.85 -27.63 -13.28
C GLY A 307 11.42 -27.10 -11.97
N GLU A 308 12.29 -26.11 -12.02
CA GLU A 308 12.92 -25.52 -10.85
C GLU A 308 11.90 -24.73 -10.02
N MET A 309 12.13 -24.70 -8.70
CA MET A 309 11.23 -23.99 -7.79
C MET A 309 11.25 -22.48 -8.06
N ALA A 310 10.07 -21.88 -8.10
CA ALA A 310 9.86 -20.46 -8.32
C ALA A 310 8.75 -19.92 -7.43
N LEU A 311 8.72 -18.62 -7.22
CA LEU A 311 7.70 -17.92 -6.45
C LEU A 311 6.83 -17.07 -7.38
N ARG A 312 5.57 -16.84 -6.96
CA ARG A 312 4.62 -16.02 -7.70
C ARG A 312 3.51 -15.47 -6.79
N MET A 313 2.73 -14.54 -7.28
CA MET A 313 1.45 -14.19 -6.63
C MET A 313 0.43 -15.31 -6.87
N ALA A 314 -0.14 -15.83 -5.79
CA ALA A 314 -1.10 -16.94 -5.81
C ALA A 314 -2.57 -16.48 -5.88
N LEU A 315 -3.45 -17.31 -6.47
CA LEU A 315 -4.90 -17.10 -6.50
C LEU A 315 -5.32 -15.69 -7.00
N GLN A 316 -4.65 -15.13 -7.99
CA GLN A 316 -4.94 -13.79 -8.53
C GLN A 316 -6.38 -13.67 -9.06
N THR A 317 -7.04 -14.79 -9.39
CA THR A 317 -8.43 -14.81 -9.89
C THR A 317 -9.47 -14.27 -8.91
N ARG A 318 -9.14 -14.04 -7.63
CA ARG A 318 -10.00 -13.41 -6.62
C ARG A 318 -9.83 -11.90 -6.52
N GLU A 319 -8.76 -11.34 -7.12
CA GLU A 319 -8.40 -9.93 -7.01
C GLU A 319 -9.19 -9.03 -7.99
N GLN A 320 -9.23 -7.73 -7.68
CA GLN A 320 -10.04 -6.72 -8.39
C GLN A 320 -9.63 -6.53 -9.87
N HIS A 321 -8.36 -6.69 -10.23
CA HIS A 321 -7.91 -6.56 -11.61
C HIS A 321 -8.46 -7.67 -12.54
N ILE A 322 -8.96 -8.78 -11.98
CA ILE A 322 -9.61 -9.86 -12.74
C ILE A 322 -11.12 -9.87 -12.50
N ARG A 323 -11.56 -9.78 -11.25
CA ARG A 323 -12.97 -9.93 -10.88
C ARG A 323 -13.78 -8.64 -10.87
N ARG A 324 -13.11 -7.48 -10.90
CA ARG A 324 -13.78 -6.17 -10.85
C ARG A 324 -14.76 -6.10 -9.66
N GLY A 325 -16.00 -5.71 -9.88
CA GLY A 325 -17.03 -5.62 -8.84
C GLY A 325 -17.37 -6.94 -8.10
N ARG A 326 -16.81 -8.08 -8.51
CA ARG A 326 -16.97 -9.38 -7.81
C ARG A 326 -15.71 -9.80 -7.05
N ALA A 327 -14.76 -8.90 -6.88
CA ALA A 327 -13.53 -9.15 -6.13
C ALA A 327 -13.81 -9.36 -4.64
N THR A 328 -12.88 -10.00 -3.93
CA THR A 328 -12.97 -10.19 -2.48
C THR A 328 -12.71 -8.91 -1.70
N SER A 329 -11.98 -7.95 -2.29
CA SER A 329 -11.66 -6.65 -1.73
C SER A 329 -11.27 -5.69 -2.85
N ASN A 330 -11.28 -4.38 -2.60
CA ASN A 330 -10.77 -3.37 -3.52
C ASN A 330 -9.25 -3.14 -3.42
N ILE A 331 -8.55 -3.78 -2.49
CA ILE A 331 -7.12 -3.56 -2.22
C ILE A 331 -6.27 -3.83 -3.46
N CYS A 332 -5.50 -2.81 -3.88
CA CYS A 332 -4.49 -2.88 -4.94
C CYS A 332 -3.10 -2.54 -4.38
N THR A 333 -2.88 -1.31 -3.94
CA THR A 333 -1.69 -0.92 -3.19
C THR A 333 -1.88 -1.28 -1.72
N SER A 334 -0.87 -1.92 -1.12
CA SER A 334 -0.81 -2.34 0.28
C SER A 334 0.38 -1.65 0.97
N GLN A 335 1.06 -2.30 1.92
CA GLN A 335 2.20 -1.76 2.67
C GLN A 335 3.43 -2.67 2.53
N VAL A 336 3.76 -3.05 1.31
CA VAL A 336 4.76 -4.10 0.99
C VAL A 336 6.14 -3.78 1.53
N LEU A 337 6.65 -2.55 1.35
CA LEU A 337 7.98 -2.17 1.84
C LEU A 337 8.09 -2.34 3.37
N LEU A 338 7.01 -1.98 4.10
CA LEU A 338 6.95 -2.12 5.56
C LEU A 338 6.82 -3.60 5.97
N ALA A 339 6.12 -4.42 5.20
CA ALA A 339 6.06 -5.87 5.40
C ALA A 339 7.44 -6.52 5.22
N VAL A 340 8.20 -6.09 4.21
CA VAL A 340 9.59 -6.53 4.02
C VAL A 340 10.47 -6.10 5.19
N MET A 341 10.34 -4.88 5.70
CA MET A 341 11.07 -4.43 6.91
C MET A 341 10.73 -5.31 8.13
N ALA A 342 9.44 -5.58 8.36
CA ALA A 342 8.98 -6.41 9.47
C ALA A 342 9.46 -7.87 9.36
N SER A 343 9.43 -8.45 8.16
CA SER A 343 9.97 -9.79 7.93
C SER A 343 11.48 -9.86 8.16
N MET A 344 12.24 -8.86 7.70
CA MET A 344 13.70 -8.77 7.94
C MET A 344 14.02 -8.54 9.43
N TYR A 345 13.15 -7.85 10.17
CA TYR A 345 13.27 -7.73 11.62
C TYR A 345 13.15 -9.11 12.30
N ALA A 346 12.15 -9.91 11.91
CA ALA A 346 12.01 -11.28 12.42
C ALA A 346 13.19 -12.18 12.01
N VAL A 347 13.68 -12.06 10.78
CA VAL A 347 14.89 -12.77 10.29
C VAL A 347 16.14 -12.38 11.10
N TYR A 348 16.29 -11.09 11.44
CA TYR A 348 17.45 -10.59 12.18
C TYR A 348 17.47 -11.03 13.63
N HIS A 349 16.32 -10.95 14.32
CA HIS A 349 16.21 -11.30 15.73
C HIS A 349 16.02 -12.81 15.95
N GLY A 350 15.35 -13.49 15.04
CA GLY A 350 14.96 -14.88 15.19
C GLY A 350 13.96 -15.12 16.34
N PRO A 351 13.52 -16.37 16.54
CA PRO A 351 12.54 -16.70 17.60
C PRO A 351 13.04 -16.36 19.00
N GLU A 352 14.32 -16.57 19.28
CA GLU A 352 14.91 -16.30 20.59
C GLU A 352 14.97 -14.79 20.86
N GLY A 353 15.50 -13.99 19.91
CA GLY A 353 15.61 -12.53 20.06
C GLY A 353 14.24 -11.85 20.18
N LEU A 354 13.23 -12.28 19.43
CA LEU A 354 11.87 -11.77 19.59
C LEU A 354 11.30 -12.10 20.97
N ARG A 355 11.53 -13.31 21.48
CA ARG A 355 11.12 -13.72 22.83
C ARG A 355 11.84 -12.90 23.90
N GLU A 356 13.14 -12.63 23.75
CA GLU A 356 13.90 -11.79 24.67
C GLU A 356 13.35 -10.36 24.70
N ILE A 357 13.03 -9.77 23.54
CA ILE A 357 12.40 -8.44 23.44
C ILE A 357 11.05 -8.43 24.17
N ALA A 358 10.17 -9.40 23.89
CA ALA A 358 8.87 -9.50 24.53
C ALA A 358 8.97 -9.71 26.04
N THR A 359 9.86 -10.60 26.50
CA THR A 359 10.12 -10.87 27.92
C THR A 359 10.59 -9.61 28.61
N ARG A 360 11.54 -8.87 28.02
CA ARG A 360 12.04 -7.62 28.60
C ARG A 360 10.93 -6.58 28.75
N VAL A 361 10.07 -6.41 27.74
CA VAL A 361 8.93 -5.49 27.80
C VAL A 361 7.97 -5.90 28.90
N HIS A 362 7.65 -7.19 29.01
CA HIS A 362 6.79 -7.71 30.06
C HIS A 362 7.41 -7.54 31.48
N ASP A 363 8.70 -7.81 31.66
CA ASP A 363 9.40 -7.65 32.93
C ASP A 363 9.44 -6.18 33.39
N LEU A 364 9.62 -5.23 32.45
CA LEU A 364 9.47 -3.80 32.73
C LEU A 364 8.04 -3.47 33.20
N THR A 365 7.03 -4.07 32.55
CA THR A 365 5.62 -3.88 32.90
C THR A 365 5.29 -4.47 34.28
N LYS A 366 5.81 -5.65 34.61
CA LYS A 366 5.73 -6.23 35.99
C LYS A 366 6.38 -5.33 37.03
N THR A 367 7.54 -4.77 36.72
CA THR A 367 8.27 -3.85 37.61
C THR A 367 7.48 -2.57 37.86
N LEU A 368 6.83 -2.02 36.79
CA LEU A 368 5.95 -0.87 36.91
C LEU A 368 4.71 -1.20 37.78
N ALA A 369 4.08 -2.34 37.55
CA ALA A 369 2.90 -2.78 38.31
C ALA A 369 3.19 -2.94 39.80
N GLU A 370 4.31 -3.58 40.15
CA GLU A 370 4.76 -3.73 41.54
C GLU A 370 5.02 -2.36 42.20
N GLY A 371 5.64 -1.42 41.46
CA GLY A 371 5.89 -0.07 41.96
C GLY A 371 4.62 0.71 42.19
N LEU A 372 3.66 0.60 41.31
CA LEU A 372 2.32 1.22 41.42
C LEU A 372 1.56 0.68 42.63
N ASP A 373 1.56 -0.64 42.87
CA ASP A 373 0.96 -1.25 44.04
C ASP A 373 1.65 -0.75 45.36
N ARG A 374 2.97 -0.72 45.40
CA ARG A 374 3.72 -0.17 46.56
C ARG A 374 3.47 1.31 46.79
N THR A 375 3.09 2.06 45.76
CA THR A 375 2.68 3.47 45.86
C THR A 375 1.23 3.64 46.27
N GLY A 376 0.46 2.54 46.29
CA GLY A 376 -0.95 2.50 46.73
C GLY A 376 -1.96 2.69 45.64
N HIS A 377 -1.55 2.65 44.39
CA HIS A 377 -2.47 2.59 43.24
C HIS A 377 -2.84 1.13 42.96
N THR A 378 -3.91 0.90 42.20
CA THR A 378 -4.37 -0.45 41.86
C THR A 378 -4.23 -0.66 40.36
N VAL A 379 -3.50 -1.67 39.94
CA VAL A 379 -3.54 -2.15 38.58
C VAL A 379 -4.85 -2.91 38.37
N ARG A 380 -5.66 -2.53 37.38
CA ARG A 380 -7.04 -3.05 37.24
C ARG A 380 -7.09 -4.53 36.86
N HIS A 381 -6.15 -4.99 36.04
CA HIS A 381 -6.11 -6.34 35.50
C HIS A 381 -5.00 -7.16 36.15
N ASP A 382 -5.32 -8.37 36.59
CA ASP A 382 -4.35 -9.31 37.17
C ASP A 382 -3.41 -9.92 36.12
N ALA A 383 -3.85 -9.98 34.86
CA ALA A 383 -3.11 -10.53 33.74
C ALA A 383 -2.97 -9.48 32.62
N TYR A 384 -1.74 -9.22 32.22
CA TYR A 384 -1.36 -8.21 31.22
C TYR A 384 -0.06 -8.61 30.49
N PHE A 385 0.20 -7.97 29.35
CA PHE A 385 1.48 -8.14 28.64
C PHE A 385 2.37 -6.89 28.81
N ASP A 386 2.02 -5.77 28.15
CA ASP A 386 2.84 -4.54 28.10
C ASP A 386 2.07 -3.28 28.50
N THR A 387 0.80 -3.40 28.80
CA THR A 387 -0.09 -2.26 29.06
C THR A 387 -0.80 -2.45 30.39
N LEU A 388 -0.80 -1.40 31.21
CA LEU A 388 -1.50 -1.36 32.49
C LEU A 388 -2.59 -0.31 32.49
N ARG A 389 -3.76 -0.63 33.04
CA ARG A 389 -4.80 0.33 33.42
C ARG A 389 -4.76 0.51 34.93
N VAL A 390 -4.57 1.75 35.37
CA VAL A 390 -4.29 2.10 36.75
C VAL A 390 -5.46 2.88 37.34
N ASP A 391 -6.07 2.31 38.38
CA ASP A 391 -7.05 2.99 39.24
C ASP A 391 -6.32 3.82 40.28
N LEU A 392 -6.52 5.13 40.25
CA LEU A 392 -5.76 6.06 41.07
C LEU A 392 -6.32 6.08 42.52
N THR A 393 -5.41 6.01 43.46
CA THR A 393 -5.70 6.19 44.90
C THR A 393 -4.91 7.39 45.43
N ASP A 394 -5.52 8.27 46.19
CA ASP A 394 -4.90 9.49 46.74
C ASP A 394 -4.31 10.47 45.73
N ALA A 395 -4.51 10.27 44.42
CA ALA A 395 -4.15 11.18 43.34
C ALA A 395 -5.35 11.32 42.38
N THR A 396 -5.51 12.48 41.79
CA THR A 396 -6.48 12.66 40.69
C THR A 396 -5.78 12.52 39.34
N GLN A 397 -6.56 12.14 38.32
CA GLN A 397 -6.06 12.07 36.94
C GLN A 397 -5.41 13.41 36.51
N ALA A 398 -6.00 14.56 36.90
CA ALA A 398 -5.46 15.88 36.60
C ALA A 398 -4.05 16.10 37.23
N GLN A 399 -3.85 15.61 38.48
CA GLN A 399 -2.52 15.69 39.12
C GLN A 399 -1.48 14.78 38.47
N VAL A 400 -1.90 13.60 37.98
CA VAL A 400 -1.03 12.71 37.23
C VAL A 400 -0.67 13.37 35.90
N ARG A 401 -1.64 13.94 35.20
CA ARG A 401 -1.42 14.68 33.96
C ARG A 401 -0.43 15.83 34.12
N GLU A 402 -0.64 16.71 35.11
CA GLU A 402 0.27 17.84 35.39
C GLU A 402 1.72 17.38 35.62
N ARG A 403 1.89 16.24 36.34
CA ARG A 403 3.22 15.68 36.59
C ARG A 403 3.82 15.02 35.35
N ALA A 404 3.01 14.33 34.54
CA ALA A 404 3.41 13.73 33.28
C ALA A 404 3.91 14.80 32.29
N GLU A 405 3.14 15.88 32.12
CA GLU A 405 3.52 17.04 31.30
C GLU A 405 4.83 17.69 31.78
N ALA A 406 5.03 17.81 33.12
CA ALA A 406 6.29 18.32 33.68
C ALA A 406 7.51 17.41 33.43
N HIS A 407 7.31 16.15 33.04
CA HIS A 407 8.35 15.17 32.70
C HIS A 407 8.39 14.84 31.21
N GLU A 408 7.64 15.57 30.39
CA GLU A 408 7.55 15.33 28.94
C GLU A 408 7.08 13.90 28.61
N ILE A 409 6.02 13.44 29.31
CA ILE A 409 5.45 12.10 29.21
C ILE A 409 3.99 12.19 28.77
N ASN A 410 3.61 11.40 27.77
CA ASN A 410 2.24 11.20 27.31
C ASN A 410 1.68 9.88 27.85
N LEU A 411 0.50 9.94 28.49
CA LEU A 411 -0.25 8.81 29.02
C LEU A 411 -1.65 8.76 28.38
N ARG A 412 -2.32 7.61 28.46
CA ARG A 412 -3.72 7.46 28.08
C ARG A 412 -4.62 7.80 29.28
N TYR A 413 -5.59 8.68 29.09
CA TYR A 413 -6.54 9.11 30.11
C TYR A 413 -7.95 8.62 29.80
N TYR A 414 -8.59 7.90 30.73
CA TYR A 414 -9.94 7.37 30.58
C TYR A 414 -10.97 8.26 31.30
N ASP A 415 -12.22 8.27 30.81
CA ASP A 415 -13.31 9.09 31.34
C ASP A 415 -13.69 8.73 32.79
N ASP A 416 -13.43 7.48 33.19
CA ASP A 416 -13.66 7.02 34.56
C ASP A 416 -12.60 7.48 35.57
N GLY A 417 -11.60 8.24 35.12
CA GLY A 417 -10.53 8.79 35.94
C GLY A 417 -9.34 7.87 36.09
N SER A 418 -9.34 6.67 35.48
CA SER A 418 -8.18 5.77 35.43
C SER A 418 -7.16 6.24 34.39
N VAL A 419 -5.93 5.71 34.43
CA VAL A 419 -4.83 6.08 33.55
C VAL A 419 -4.23 4.82 32.92
N GLY A 420 -4.03 4.83 31.61
CA GLY A 420 -3.34 3.78 30.87
C GLY A 420 -1.85 4.09 30.68
N VAL A 421 -1.02 3.06 30.80
CA VAL A 421 0.41 3.12 30.55
C VAL A 421 0.83 1.91 29.71
N ALA A 422 1.31 2.15 28.50
CA ALA A 422 1.76 1.12 27.60
C ALA A 422 3.28 1.20 27.41
N LEU A 423 3.98 0.13 27.71
CA LEU A 423 5.43 0.04 27.58
C LEU A 423 5.84 -0.57 26.24
N ASP A 424 7.08 -0.33 25.84
CA ASP A 424 7.62 -0.83 24.58
C ASP A 424 9.12 -1.17 24.67
N GLN A 425 9.70 -1.56 23.56
CA GLN A 425 11.09 -2.00 23.46
C GLN A 425 12.11 -0.92 23.89
N THR A 426 11.76 0.35 23.77
CA THR A 426 12.67 1.48 23.99
C THR A 426 12.71 1.96 25.43
N VAL A 427 11.79 1.45 26.28
CA VAL A 427 11.68 1.81 27.70
C VAL A 427 12.87 1.26 28.49
N ASP A 428 13.37 2.07 29.45
CA ASP A 428 14.43 1.68 30.37
C ASP A 428 14.09 1.94 31.85
N ALA A 429 15.04 1.74 32.73
CA ALA A 429 14.83 1.91 34.19
C ALA A 429 14.60 3.38 34.59
N GLU A 430 15.19 4.34 33.88
CA GLU A 430 14.99 5.79 34.12
C GLU A 430 13.55 6.22 33.74
N ASP A 431 12.97 5.63 32.70
CA ASP A 431 11.59 5.83 32.32
C ASP A 431 10.62 5.35 33.41
N LEU A 432 10.89 4.16 34.00
CA LEU A 432 10.09 3.64 35.11
C LEU A 432 10.20 4.52 36.36
N ASP A 433 11.41 5.00 36.71
CA ASP A 433 11.64 5.92 37.82
C ASP A 433 10.86 7.25 37.61
N ALA A 434 10.79 7.74 36.35
CA ALA A 434 10.00 8.90 35.98
C ALA A 434 8.50 8.62 36.14
N LEU A 435 8.01 7.45 35.71
CA LEU A 435 6.60 7.03 35.87
C LEU A 435 6.24 6.91 37.36
N PHE A 436 7.08 6.33 38.21
CA PHE A 436 6.86 6.32 39.66
C PHE A 436 6.73 7.74 40.24
N THR A 437 7.48 8.70 39.72
CA THR A 437 7.39 10.10 40.13
C THR A 437 6.07 10.72 39.62
N VAL A 438 5.66 10.41 38.42
CA VAL A 438 4.42 10.91 37.79
C VAL A 438 3.18 10.42 38.52
N PHE A 439 3.10 9.14 38.85
CA PHE A 439 1.98 8.60 39.65
C PHE A 439 2.04 9.10 41.09
N GLY A 440 3.24 9.26 41.66
CA GLY A 440 3.51 9.77 42.98
C GLY A 440 3.31 8.72 44.10
N ALA A 441 4.23 8.69 45.02
CA ALA A 441 4.11 7.81 46.14
C ALA A 441 3.22 8.39 47.23
N THR A 442 2.18 7.65 47.63
CA THR A 442 1.24 8.08 48.68
C THR A 442 1.93 8.24 50.04
N ASN A 443 3.06 7.55 50.28
CA ASN A 443 3.83 7.53 51.52
C ASN A 443 5.12 8.35 51.47
N GLY A 444 5.41 9.06 50.32
CA GLY A 444 6.60 9.88 50.14
C GLY A 444 7.92 9.07 50.04
N GLN A 445 7.84 7.75 49.83
CA GLN A 445 9.01 6.89 49.61
C GLN A 445 9.40 7.00 48.12
N LYS A 446 10.69 7.26 47.83
CA LYS A 446 11.23 7.19 46.49
C LYS A 446 11.47 5.74 46.10
N LEU A 447 10.92 5.28 44.99
CA LEU A 447 11.12 3.96 44.41
C LEU A 447 12.14 4.05 43.31
N TYR A 448 12.85 2.97 43.06
CA TYR A 448 13.78 2.78 41.97
C TYR A 448 13.47 1.46 41.27
N ALA A 449 13.40 1.49 39.95
CA ALA A 449 13.05 0.34 39.12
C ALA A 449 14.01 -0.84 39.32
N GLU A 450 15.32 -0.57 39.40
CA GLU A 450 16.35 -1.60 39.62
C GLU A 450 16.18 -2.35 40.95
N ASP A 451 15.80 -1.64 42.02
CA ASP A 451 15.57 -2.24 43.32
C ASP A 451 14.34 -3.14 43.35
N LEU A 452 13.27 -2.74 42.58
CA LEU A 452 12.05 -3.53 42.47
C LEU A 452 12.27 -4.77 41.61
N ALA A 453 12.91 -4.61 40.48
CA ALA A 453 13.20 -5.70 39.53
C ALA A 453 14.05 -6.82 40.16
N ALA A 454 14.94 -6.48 41.13
CA ALA A 454 15.77 -7.48 41.81
C ALA A 454 14.96 -8.50 42.64
N ASP A 455 13.73 -8.17 43.03
CA ASP A 455 12.82 -9.00 43.83
C ASP A 455 11.80 -9.79 42.99
N LEU A 456 11.75 -9.57 41.68
CA LEU A 456 10.78 -10.17 40.75
C LEU A 456 11.40 -11.34 39.95
N ASP A 457 10.57 -12.32 39.63
CA ASP A 457 10.95 -13.40 38.73
C ASP A 457 10.72 -12.93 37.26
N SER A 458 11.69 -13.17 36.37
CA SER A 458 11.60 -12.83 34.95
C SER A 458 10.65 -13.76 34.20
N GLY A 459 10.00 -13.24 33.18
CA GLY A 459 9.16 -13.97 32.24
C GLY A 459 7.68 -13.90 32.52
N TYR A 460 6.88 -14.33 31.54
CA TYR A 460 5.42 -14.34 31.59
C TYR A 460 4.92 -15.53 32.45
N ASP A 461 4.10 -15.25 33.44
CA ASP A 461 3.51 -16.22 34.37
C ASP A 461 1.97 -16.13 34.45
N GLY A 462 1.35 -15.35 33.54
CA GLY A 462 -0.10 -15.17 33.47
C GLY A 462 -0.84 -16.31 32.76
N PRO A 463 -2.15 -16.14 32.50
CA PRO A 463 -2.95 -17.11 31.74
C PRO A 463 -2.52 -17.18 30.27
N MET A 464 -2.86 -18.28 29.60
CA MET A 464 -2.62 -18.44 28.15
C MET A 464 -1.13 -18.34 27.74
N PRO A 465 -0.18 -18.98 28.45
CA PRO A 465 1.23 -18.93 28.06
C PRO A 465 1.44 -19.77 26.78
N ARG A 466 2.21 -19.26 25.83
CA ARG A 466 2.57 -19.99 24.61
C ARG A 466 3.33 -21.28 24.93
N GLN A 467 2.88 -22.39 24.38
CA GLN A 467 3.50 -23.71 24.52
C GLN A 467 4.15 -24.22 23.23
N THR A 468 3.76 -23.67 22.09
CA THR A 468 4.21 -24.11 20.77
C THR A 468 5.48 -23.34 20.33
N SER A 469 6.32 -24.00 19.55
CA SER A 469 7.42 -23.37 18.82
C SER A 469 6.88 -22.47 17.70
N TYR A 470 7.73 -21.58 17.20
CA TYR A 470 7.45 -20.69 16.09
C TYR A 470 8.76 -20.28 15.41
N LEU A 471 8.69 -19.87 14.16
CA LEU A 471 9.82 -19.44 13.34
C LEU A 471 10.94 -20.50 13.29
N GLU A 472 10.56 -21.77 13.10
CA GLU A 472 11.51 -22.88 13.01
C GLU A 472 12.22 -22.95 11.65
N HIS A 473 11.66 -22.30 10.62
CA HIS A 473 12.28 -22.30 9.30
C HIS A 473 13.70 -21.71 9.35
N PRO A 474 14.68 -22.28 8.60
CA PRO A 474 16.09 -21.84 8.64
C PRO A 474 16.32 -20.35 8.36
N VAL A 475 15.46 -19.69 7.57
CA VAL A 475 15.56 -18.26 7.28
C VAL A 475 15.53 -17.40 8.55
N PHE A 476 14.75 -17.79 9.55
CA PHE A 476 14.68 -17.09 10.84
C PHE A 476 15.77 -17.50 11.85
N ASN A 477 16.65 -18.43 11.45
CA ASN A 477 17.68 -19.00 12.31
C ASN A 477 19.10 -18.90 11.73
N SER A 478 19.30 -18.10 10.67
CA SER A 478 20.56 -18.06 9.93
C SER A 478 21.23 -16.69 9.87
N TYR A 479 20.48 -15.58 9.89
CA TYR A 479 20.99 -14.25 9.50
C TYR A 479 21.03 -13.24 10.67
N HIS A 480 21.52 -13.66 11.84
CA HIS A 480 21.51 -12.86 13.06
C HIS A 480 22.66 -11.85 13.18
N SER A 481 23.68 -11.92 12.32
CA SER A 481 24.73 -10.92 12.26
C SER A 481 24.46 -9.87 11.16
N GLU A 482 24.90 -8.62 11.40
CA GLU A 482 24.76 -7.54 10.40
C GLU A 482 25.35 -7.93 9.05
N GLY A 483 26.51 -8.62 9.03
CA GLY A 483 27.15 -9.04 7.80
C GLY A 483 26.38 -10.10 7.02
N GLU A 484 25.77 -11.06 7.70
CA GLU A 484 24.97 -12.11 7.07
C GLU A 484 23.62 -11.56 6.57
N LEU A 485 22.94 -10.77 7.39
CA LEU A 485 21.70 -10.11 6.97
C LEU A 485 21.92 -9.17 5.78
N THR A 486 23.02 -8.39 5.77
CA THR A 486 23.35 -7.53 4.61
C THR A 486 23.52 -8.34 3.33
N ARG A 487 24.20 -9.50 3.41
CA ARG A 487 24.36 -10.38 2.24
C ARG A 487 23.05 -11.02 1.81
N TYR A 488 22.22 -11.42 2.77
CA TYR A 488 20.90 -11.97 2.48
C TYR A 488 20.01 -10.94 1.76
N MET A 489 19.83 -9.74 2.32
CA MET A 489 19.05 -8.66 1.67
C MET A 489 19.61 -8.31 0.28
N LYS A 490 20.94 -8.31 0.12
CA LYS A 490 21.56 -8.06 -1.20
C LYS A 490 21.29 -9.21 -2.18
N SER A 491 21.35 -10.47 -1.72
CA SER A 491 21.04 -11.62 -2.58
C SER A 491 19.59 -11.62 -3.06
N LEU A 492 18.65 -11.10 -2.25
CA LEU A 492 17.27 -10.90 -2.66
C LEU A 492 17.15 -9.75 -3.68
N ALA A 493 17.74 -8.59 -3.37
CA ALA A 493 17.72 -7.44 -4.29
C ALA A 493 18.30 -7.77 -5.67
N ASP A 494 19.30 -8.63 -5.74
CA ASP A 494 19.94 -9.06 -7.02
C ASP A 494 19.04 -9.95 -7.89
N LYS A 495 17.98 -10.52 -7.33
CA LYS A 495 16.98 -11.30 -8.09
C LYS A 495 15.92 -10.43 -8.75
N ASP A 496 15.88 -9.12 -8.42
CA ASP A 496 14.78 -8.23 -8.75
C ASP A 496 15.20 -7.10 -9.67
N LEU A 497 14.34 -6.78 -10.64
CA LEU A 497 14.48 -5.59 -11.46
C LEU A 497 13.75 -4.42 -10.82
N SER A 498 14.38 -3.25 -10.80
CA SER A 498 13.87 -2.00 -10.23
C SER A 498 14.36 -0.81 -11.06
N LEU A 499 13.95 0.42 -10.71
CA LEU A 499 14.39 1.65 -11.42
C LEU A 499 15.91 1.89 -11.37
N VAL A 500 16.66 1.19 -10.53
CA VAL A 500 18.13 1.27 -10.53
C VAL A 500 18.76 0.53 -11.72
N HIS A 501 18.01 -0.29 -12.43
CA HIS A 501 18.45 -1.05 -13.61
C HIS A 501 18.01 -0.40 -14.92
N SER A 502 16.74 0.02 -14.99
CA SER A 502 16.11 0.55 -16.20
C SER A 502 14.82 1.31 -15.84
N MET A 503 14.27 2.05 -16.80
CA MET A 503 12.89 2.50 -16.69
C MET A 503 11.92 1.30 -16.53
N ILE A 504 10.77 1.59 -15.90
CA ILE A 504 9.66 0.63 -15.76
C ILE A 504 8.42 1.25 -16.42
N PRO A 505 8.15 0.95 -17.71
CA PRO A 505 7.13 1.64 -18.52
C PRO A 505 5.71 1.09 -18.27
N LEU A 506 5.31 0.95 -17.00
CA LEU A 506 4.01 0.40 -16.60
C LEU A 506 2.90 1.44 -16.75
N GLY A 507 1.99 1.21 -17.68
CA GLY A 507 0.81 2.04 -17.93
C GLY A 507 -0.14 2.10 -16.76
N SER A 508 -0.62 3.31 -16.50
CA SER A 508 -1.40 3.80 -15.36
C SER A 508 -0.77 3.56 -13.99
N CYS A 509 0.56 3.46 -13.93
CA CYS A 509 1.29 3.23 -12.67
C CYS A 509 2.27 4.36 -12.32
N THR A 510 2.64 5.20 -13.27
CA THR A 510 3.55 6.36 -13.12
C THR A 510 4.82 6.02 -12.34
N MET A 511 5.65 5.14 -12.89
CA MET A 511 6.89 4.67 -12.26
C MET A 511 8.02 5.71 -12.39
N LYS A 512 7.82 6.93 -11.87
CA LYS A 512 8.87 7.94 -11.86
C LYS A 512 9.91 7.69 -10.79
N LEU A 513 11.14 8.14 -11.04
CA LEU A 513 12.21 8.07 -10.04
C LEU A 513 11.90 9.00 -8.85
N ASN A 514 12.05 8.47 -7.65
CA ASN A 514 11.82 9.20 -6.41
C ASN A 514 13.07 10.04 -6.06
N PRO A 515 12.94 11.38 -5.85
CA PRO A 515 14.06 12.21 -5.47
C PRO A 515 14.64 11.84 -4.10
N THR A 516 15.95 11.65 -4.01
CA THR A 516 16.61 11.27 -2.75
C THR A 516 16.40 12.32 -1.65
N ALA A 517 16.46 13.60 -2.00
CA ALA A 517 16.23 14.68 -1.05
C ALA A 517 14.80 14.72 -0.50
N ALA A 518 13.81 14.25 -1.27
CA ALA A 518 12.43 14.15 -0.80
C ALA A 518 12.21 12.96 0.17
N LEU A 519 13.02 11.91 0.06
CA LEU A 519 12.93 10.71 0.92
C LEU A 519 13.64 10.89 2.28
N GLN A 520 14.73 11.66 2.34
CA GLN A 520 15.51 11.81 3.57
C GLN A 520 14.71 12.24 4.82
N PRO A 521 13.72 13.15 4.73
CA PRO A 521 12.95 13.58 5.89
C PRO A 521 12.23 12.47 6.65
N ILE A 522 11.85 11.35 6.01
CA ILE A 522 11.13 10.25 6.68
C ILE A 522 12.00 9.51 7.73
N SER A 523 13.32 9.62 7.63
CA SER A 523 14.26 9.05 8.61
C SER A 523 14.57 10.00 9.77
N ASN A 524 14.03 11.23 9.76
CA ASN A 524 14.23 12.18 10.86
C ASN A 524 13.44 11.72 12.10
N PRO A 525 14.09 11.48 13.25
CA PRO A 525 13.43 11.03 14.47
C PRO A 525 12.30 11.93 14.97
N GLN A 526 12.37 13.25 14.69
CA GLN A 526 11.33 14.22 15.07
C GLN A 526 10.00 14.01 14.32
N PHE A 527 10.03 13.35 13.17
CA PHE A 527 8.84 12.91 12.44
C PHE A 527 8.57 11.41 12.68
N ALA A 528 9.58 10.57 12.51
CA ALA A 528 9.46 9.12 12.60
C ALA A 528 9.00 8.62 13.98
N GLY A 529 9.34 9.33 15.06
CA GLY A 529 9.05 8.93 16.44
C GLY A 529 7.74 9.45 17.03
N LEU A 530 6.97 10.29 16.32
CA LEU A 530 5.77 10.89 16.90
C LEU A 530 4.59 9.92 16.90
N HIS A 531 3.88 9.85 18.05
CA HIS A 531 2.69 9.02 18.22
C HIS A 531 1.47 9.68 17.57
N PRO A 532 0.59 8.96 16.82
CA PRO A 532 -0.57 9.54 16.12
C PRO A 532 -1.62 10.19 17.04
N PHE A 533 -1.66 9.81 18.31
CA PHE A 533 -2.56 10.35 19.31
C PHE A 533 -1.84 11.23 20.36
N ALA A 534 -0.63 11.69 20.04
CA ALA A 534 0.02 12.74 20.84
C ALA A 534 -0.85 14.02 20.82
N PRO A 535 -0.83 14.82 21.89
CA PRO A 535 -1.48 16.13 21.88
C PRO A 535 -1.09 16.96 20.64
N GLN A 536 -2.06 17.63 20.03
CA GLN A 536 -1.89 18.33 18.76
C GLN A 536 -0.79 19.40 18.84
N GLU A 537 -0.65 20.08 19.97
CA GLU A 537 0.42 21.06 20.20
C GLU A 537 1.83 20.47 20.14
N GLN A 538 2.00 19.15 20.29
CA GLN A 538 3.27 18.46 20.14
C GLN A 538 3.58 18.10 18.69
N ALA A 539 2.60 18.22 17.79
CA ALA A 539 2.71 17.83 16.37
C ALA A 539 2.83 19.03 15.42
N ALA A 540 3.20 20.21 15.91
CA ALA A 540 3.18 21.46 15.13
C ALA A 540 4.02 21.40 13.82
N GLY A 541 5.03 20.54 13.76
CA GLY A 541 5.78 20.30 12.53
C GLY A 541 5.02 19.46 11.51
N TYR A 542 4.27 18.46 11.96
CA TYR A 542 3.35 17.72 11.09
C TYR A 542 2.19 18.58 10.62
N GLU A 543 1.58 19.37 11.52
CA GLU A 543 0.51 20.32 11.14
C GLU A 543 0.97 21.26 10.02
N GLN A 544 2.17 21.85 10.16
CA GLN A 544 2.71 22.68 9.11
C GLN A 544 2.83 21.94 7.77
N VAL A 545 3.36 20.71 7.78
CA VAL A 545 3.53 19.93 6.54
C VAL A 545 2.18 19.56 5.94
N ILE A 546 1.20 19.15 6.76
CA ILE A 546 -0.16 18.79 6.33
C ILE A 546 -0.88 20.02 5.76
N ASP A 547 -0.83 21.15 6.43
CA ASP A 547 -1.48 22.39 5.98
C ASP A 547 -0.87 22.91 4.66
N GLU A 548 0.46 22.94 4.58
CA GLU A 548 1.15 23.36 3.34
C GLU A 548 0.83 22.39 2.20
N LEU A 549 0.88 21.07 2.44
CA LEU A 549 0.57 20.07 1.41
C LEU A 549 -0.91 20.12 0.99
N SER A 550 -1.83 20.34 1.94
CA SER A 550 -3.25 20.58 1.65
C SER A 550 -3.42 21.74 0.70
N GLY A 551 -2.81 22.90 1.04
CA GLY A 551 -2.87 24.09 0.17
C GLY A 551 -2.26 23.85 -1.21
N TYR A 552 -1.18 23.07 -1.30
CA TYR A 552 -0.57 22.77 -2.60
C TYR A 552 -1.46 21.86 -3.47
N LEU A 553 -2.03 20.82 -2.89
CA LEU A 553 -2.85 19.87 -3.63
C LEU A 553 -4.21 20.47 -4.02
N THR A 554 -4.82 21.28 -3.18
CA THR A 554 -6.06 21.99 -3.52
C THR A 554 -5.82 23.05 -4.61
N GLU A 555 -4.70 23.79 -4.58
CA GLU A 555 -4.30 24.70 -5.67
C GLU A 555 -4.09 23.95 -7.00
N ILE A 556 -3.43 22.78 -6.96
CA ILE A 556 -3.14 21.99 -8.16
C ILE A 556 -4.42 21.44 -8.79
N THR A 557 -5.38 21.03 -7.98
CA THR A 557 -6.58 20.32 -8.43
C THR A 557 -7.82 21.21 -8.57
N GLY A 558 -7.80 22.38 -7.93
CA GLY A 558 -8.92 23.34 -7.90
C GLY A 558 -10.01 23.00 -6.86
N PHE A 559 -9.83 21.98 -6.03
CA PHE A 559 -10.77 21.59 -4.99
C PHE A 559 -10.68 22.51 -3.77
N ASP A 560 -11.72 22.41 -2.92
CA ASP A 560 -11.88 23.29 -1.75
C ASP A 560 -11.26 22.70 -0.48
N ASP A 561 -11.27 21.37 -0.32
CA ASP A 561 -10.78 20.70 0.88
C ASP A 561 -10.19 19.31 0.60
N ILE A 562 -9.46 18.73 1.58
CA ILE A 562 -8.75 17.45 1.43
C ILE A 562 -8.65 16.70 2.76
N SER A 563 -8.75 15.36 2.70
CA SER A 563 -8.41 14.48 3.80
C SER A 563 -7.27 13.54 3.42
N PHE A 564 -6.25 13.41 4.29
CA PHE A 564 -5.12 12.47 4.14
C PHE A 564 -5.36 11.12 4.82
N GLN A 565 -6.51 10.90 5.41
CA GLN A 565 -6.81 9.68 6.17
C GLN A 565 -6.77 8.40 5.31
N PRO A 566 -7.24 8.38 4.05
CA PRO A 566 -7.16 7.19 3.21
C PRO A 566 -5.71 6.74 2.97
N ASN A 567 -5.38 5.51 3.33
CA ASN A 567 -4.03 4.94 3.29
C ASN A 567 -3.73 4.09 2.05
N SER A 568 -4.53 4.24 0.98
CA SER A 568 -4.27 3.75 -0.38
C SER A 568 -5.19 4.43 -1.38
N GLY A 569 -4.91 4.32 -2.70
CA GLY A 569 -5.82 4.82 -3.74
C GLY A 569 -7.21 4.19 -3.65
N ALA A 570 -7.29 2.86 -3.52
CA ALA A 570 -8.56 2.16 -3.36
C ALA A 570 -9.32 2.55 -2.07
N SER A 571 -8.60 2.88 -0.98
CA SER A 571 -9.21 3.47 0.22
C SER A 571 -9.77 4.87 -0.08
N GLY A 572 -9.06 5.67 -0.90
CA GLY A 572 -9.54 6.97 -1.37
C GLY A 572 -10.79 6.85 -2.24
N GLU A 573 -10.85 5.85 -3.14
CA GLU A 573 -12.05 5.56 -3.94
C GLU A 573 -13.25 5.28 -3.03
N TYR A 574 -13.09 4.36 -2.09
CA TYR A 574 -14.13 4.00 -1.13
C TYR A 574 -14.59 5.21 -0.31
N THR A 575 -13.63 6.01 0.18
CA THR A 575 -13.92 7.22 0.96
C THR A 575 -14.73 8.24 0.17
N GLY A 576 -14.35 8.50 -1.10
CA GLY A 576 -15.07 9.44 -1.98
C GLY A 576 -16.52 9.00 -2.21
N LEU A 577 -16.75 7.71 -2.39
CA LEU A 577 -18.11 7.17 -2.58
C LEU A 577 -18.95 7.26 -1.29
N LEU A 578 -18.36 7.01 -0.11
CA LEU A 578 -19.05 7.21 1.16
C LEU A 578 -19.40 8.69 1.41
N ILE A 579 -18.52 9.62 1.04
CA ILE A 579 -18.79 11.07 1.11
C ILE A 579 -20.00 11.41 0.23
N ILE A 580 -20.07 10.89 -0.99
CA ILE A 580 -21.21 11.08 -1.90
C ILE A 580 -22.49 10.48 -1.30
N GLN A 581 -22.42 9.28 -0.73
CA GLN A 581 -23.57 8.64 -0.10
C GLN A 581 -24.09 9.47 1.07
N ALA A 582 -23.20 9.89 1.99
CA ALA A 582 -23.58 10.74 3.13
C ALA A 582 -24.19 12.09 2.69
N TYR A 583 -23.70 12.69 1.60
CA TYR A 583 -24.28 13.88 1.02
C TYR A 583 -25.72 13.63 0.55
N HIS A 584 -26.01 12.53 -0.13
CA HIS A 584 -27.37 12.20 -0.55
C HIS A 584 -28.29 11.89 0.63
N GLU A 585 -27.81 11.13 1.61
CA GLU A 585 -28.56 10.83 2.85
C GLU A 585 -28.91 12.08 3.63
N ALA A 586 -27.98 13.03 3.78
CA ALA A 586 -28.24 14.31 4.45
C ALA A 586 -29.33 15.15 3.76
N ARG A 587 -29.64 14.87 2.50
CA ARG A 587 -30.69 15.50 1.70
C ARG A 587 -32.00 14.70 1.68
N GLY A 588 -32.05 13.52 2.32
CA GLY A 588 -33.18 12.60 2.29
C GLY A 588 -33.35 11.89 0.95
N GLU A 589 -32.26 11.61 0.27
CA GLU A 589 -32.20 10.97 -1.05
C GLU A 589 -31.49 9.58 -0.95
N GLU A 590 -31.77 8.82 0.14
CA GLU A 590 -31.16 7.51 0.44
C GLU A 590 -31.38 6.46 -0.67
N GLN A 591 -32.38 6.68 -1.58
CA GLN A 591 -32.62 5.83 -2.73
C GLN A 591 -31.57 5.96 -3.83
N ARG A 592 -30.63 6.95 -3.75
CA ARG A 592 -29.55 7.10 -4.71
C ARG A 592 -28.43 6.13 -4.41
N ASP A 593 -28.45 4.99 -5.11
CA ASP A 593 -27.58 3.84 -4.87
C ASP A 593 -26.95 3.28 -6.16
N VAL A 594 -27.06 3.98 -7.29
CA VAL A 594 -26.48 3.58 -8.57
C VAL A 594 -25.18 4.36 -8.83
N CYS A 595 -24.13 3.65 -9.22
CA CYS A 595 -22.85 4.20 -9.68
C CYS A 595 -22.57 3.81 -11.13
N LEU A 596 -22.41 4.79 -12.02
CA LEU A 596 -22.02 4.58 -13.42
C LEU A 596 -20.50 4.47 -13.52
N VAL A 597 -19.99 3.44 -14.22
CA VAL A 597 -18.55 3.18 -14.33
C VAL A 597 -18.20 2.80 -15.76
N PRO A 598 -17.35 3.57 -16.47
CA PRO A 598 -16.92 3.20 -17.82
C PRO A 598 -16.21 1.85 -17.87
N GLU A 599 -16.34 1.12 -18.98
CA GLU A 599 -15.66 -0.17 -19.15
C GLU A 599 -14.12 -0.05 -19.09
N SER A 600 -13.58 1.12 -19.45
CA SER A 600 -12.16 1.46 -19.37
C SER A 600 -11.66 1.63 -17.93
N ALA A 601 -12.55 1.84 -16.94
CA ALA A 601 -12.16 2.10 -15.56
C ALA A 601 -11.33 0.97 -14.94
N HIS A 602 -10.42 1.34 -14.02
CA HIS A 602 -9.64 0.38 -13.26
C HIS A 602 -10.55 -0.58 -12.47
N GLY A 603 -10.12 -1.83 -12.29
CA GLY A 603 -10.91 -2.86 -11.59
C GLY A 603 -11.24 -2.53 -10.13
N THR A 604 -10.49 -1.63 -9.49
CA THR A 604 -10.79 -1.15 -8.13
C THR A 604 -12.05 -0.29 -8.07
N ASN A 605 -12.37 0.47 -9.12
CA ASN A 605 -13.54 1.37 -9.15
C ASN A 605 -14.86 0.61 -8.91
N PRO A 606 -15.24 -0.40 -9.73
CA PRO A 606 -16.46 -1.18 -9.47
C PRO A 606 -16.37 -2.00 -8.16
N ALA A 607 -15.17 -2.38 -7.71
CA ALA A 607 -15.01 -3.07 -6.42
C ALA A 607 -15.32 -2.11 -5.25
N SER A 608 -14.81 -0.88 -5.29
CA SER A 608 -15.06 0.16 -4.28
C SER A 608 -16.54 0.56 -4.23
N ALA A 609 -17.19 0.71 -5.39
CA ALA A 609 -18.62 1.02 -5.48
C ALA A 609 -19.50 -0.08 -4.84
N ASN A 610 -19.20 -1.35 -5.12
CA ASN A 610 -19.91 -2.46 -4.46
C ASN A 610 -19.67 -2.50 -2.95
N MET A 611 -18.45 -2.18 -2.48
CA MET A 611 -18.15 -2.11 -1.04
C MET A 611 -18.87 -0.96 -0.35
N ALA A 612 -19.16 0.13 -1.08
CA ALA A 612 -20.00 1.23 -0.62
C ALA A 612 -21.51 0.94 -0.76
N GLY A 613 -21.91 -0.30 -1.08
CA GLY A 613 -23.32 -0.69 -1.19
C GLY A 613 -24.01 -0.22 -2.47
N MET A 614 -23.28 0.33 -3.46
CA MET A 614 -23.85 0.83 -4.70
C MET A 614 -24.00 -0.24 -5.77
N GLU A 615 -25.06 -0.15 -6.55
CA GLU A 615 -25.26 -0.92 -7.79
C GLU A 615 -24.40 -0.33 -8.91
N VAL A 616 -23.49 -1.14 -9.48
CA VAL A 616 -22.62 -0.72 -10.56
C VAL A 616 -23.27 -0.97 -11.92
N ILE A 617 -23.41 0.08 -12.71
CA ILE A 617 -23.81 0.01 -14.12
C ILE A 617 -22.61 0.40 -14.97
N THR A 618 -22.20 -0.48 -15.88
CA THR A 618 -21.10 -0.22 -16.81
C THR A 618 -21.57 0.61 -17.98
N ILE A 619 -20.79 1.63 -18.36
CA ILE A 619 -20.97 2.46 -19.54
C ILE A 619 -19.99 2.01 -20.61
N ASP A 620 -20.46 1.85 -21.84
CA ASP A 620 -19.64 1.46 -22.97
C ASP A 620 -18.66 2.58 -23.37
N CYS A 621 -17.57 2.23 -24.05
CA CYS A 621 -16.67 3.17 -24.72
C CYS A 621 -16.88 3.07 -26.24
N ASP A 622 -16.68 4.19 -26.95
CA ASP A 622 -16.76 4.26 -28.41
C ASP A 622 -15.53 3.66 -29.11
N GLU A 623 -15.51 3.71 -30.45
CA GLU A 623 -14.41 3.16 -31.27
C GLU A 623 -13.08 3.95 -31.11
N ASN A 624 -13.13 5.18 -30.58
CA ASN A 624 -11.95 6.01 -30.29
C ASN A 624 -11.40 5.80 -28.88
N GLY A 625 -12.13 5.06 -28.03
CA GLY A 625 -11.79 4.82 -26.64
C GLY A 625 -12.32 5.88 -25.67
N ASP A 626 -13.19 6.77 -26.14
CA ASP A 626 -13.90 7.75 -25.32
C ASP A 626 -15.16 7.13 -24.70
N VAL A 627 -15.69 7.72 -23.63
CA VAL A 627 -16.99 7.32 -23.05
C VAL A 627 -18.09 7.53 -24.10
N ASP A 628 -18.90 6.50 -24.35
CA ASP A 628 -20.07 6.62 -25.25
C ASP A 628 -21.14 7.52 -24.62
N LEU A 629 -21.24 8.75 -25.10
CA LEU A 629 -22.18 9.75 -24.57
C LEU A 629 -23.65 9.37 -24.75
N ASP A 630 -23.99 8.60 -25.79
CA ASP A 630 -25.35 8.17 -26.01
C ASP A 630 -25.75 7.09 -25.00
N ASP A 631 -24.88 6.12 -24.71
CA ASP A 631 -25.10 5.14 -23.65
C ASP A 631 -25.10 5.83 -22.28
N LEU A 632 -24.16 6.75 -22.01
CA LEU A 632 -24.12 7.51 -20.76
C LEU A 632 -25.46 8.22 -20.48
N ARG A 633 -26.01 8.92 -21.49
CA ARG A 633 -27.31 9.63 -21.36
C ARG A 633 -28.46 8.65 -21.13
N GLU A 634 -28.49 7.53 -21.87
CA GLU A 634 -29.51 6.49 -21.69
C GLU A 634 -29.50 5.91 -20.27
N GLN A 635 -28.31 5.56 -19.75
CA GLN A 635 -28.18 5.01 -18.42
C GLN A 635 -28.47 6.04 -17.32
N ALA A 636 -28.02 7.29 -17.48
CA ALA A 636 -28.30 8.37 -16.54
C ALA A 636 -29.81 8.70 -16.48
N GLU A 637 -30.48 8.77 -17.63
CA GLU A 637 -31.95 9.00 -17.69
C GLU A 637 -32.73 7.85 -17.07
N ALA A 638 -32.35 6.60 -17.40
CA ALA A 638 -33.01 5.39 -16.87
C ALA A 638 -32.91 5.27 -15.36
N ASN A 639 -31.83 5.77 -14.77
CA ASN A 639 -31.54 5.68 -13.34
C ASN A 639 -31.63 7.03 -12.61
N SER A 640 -32.18 8.05 -13.18
CA SER A 640 -32.18 9.45 -12.70
C SER A 640 -32.62 9.61 -11.23
N GLU A 641 -33.58 8.82 -10.75
CA GLU A 641 -34.05 8.86 -9.35
C GLU A 641 -33.09 8.14 -8.38
N ARG A 642 -32.22 7.27 -8.90
CA ARG A 642 -31.28 6.43 -8.13
C ARG A 642 -29.82 6.77 -8.39
N LEU A 643 -29.49 7.59 -9.36
CA LEU A 643 -28.10 7.91 -9.69
C LEU A 643 -27.43 8.66 -8.53
N ALA A 644 -26.46 8.00 -7.91
CA ALA A 644 -25.64 8.56 -6.83
C ALA A 644 -24.36 9.18 -7.38
N ALA A 645 -23.64 8.43 -8.23
CA ALA A 645 -22.32 8.83 -8.69
C ALA A 645 -22.01 8.30 -10.11
N ALA A 646 -21.03 8.94 -10.76
CA ALA A 646 -20.25 8.31 -11.82
C ALA A 646 -18.77 8.33 -11.42
N MET A 647 -18.05 7.24 -11.66
CA MET A 647 -16.60 7.15 -11.46
C MET A 647 -15.89 7.19 -12.81
N ILE A 648 -15.10 8.24 -13.04
CA ILE A 648 -14.32 8.42 -14.28
C ILE A 648 -12.81 8.43 -13.96
N THR A 649 -11.99 8.04 -14.93
CA THR A 649 -10.53 8.24 -14.92
C THR A 649 -10.17 9.22 -16.02
N TYR A 650 -9.41 10.27 -15.72
CA TYR A 650 -9.08 11.28 -16.73
C TYR A 650 -7.63 11.78 -16.60
N PRO A 651 -6.84 11.91 -17.71
CA PRO A 651 -7.18 11.33 -19.02
C PRO A 651 -7.48 9.84 -18.92
N SER A 652 -8.23 9.29 -19.89
CA SER A 652 -8.72 7.91 -19.80
C SER A 652 -7.58 6.90 -19.82
N THR A 653 -7.82 5.71 -19.29
CA THR A 653 -6.86 4.59 -19.33
C THR A 653 -6.59 4.08 -20.76
N HIS A 654 -7.32 4.56 -21.74
CA HIS A 654 -7.02 4.35 -23.16
C HIS A 654 -5.86 5.24 -23.65
N GLY A 655 -5.34 6.13 -22.80
CA GLY A 655 -4.22 7.02 -23.11
C GLY A 655 -4.63 8.26 -23.92
N VAL A 656 -5.87 8.71 -23.77
CA VAL A 656 -6.44 9.84 -24.51
C VAL A 656 -7.07 10.87 -23.55
N PHE A 657 -6.97 12.15 -23.93
CA PHE A 657 -7.78 13.21 -23.34
C PHE A 657 -9.11 13.29 -24.11
N GLU A 658 -10.17 12.81 -23.50
CA GLU A 658 -11.53 12.84 -24.09
C GLU A 658 -12.01 14.28 -24.25
N GLU A 659 -12.54 14.65 -25.44
CA GLU A 659 -12.95 16.02 -25.73
C GLU A 659 -14.20 16.45 -24.94
N HIS A 660 -14.99 15.49 -24.44
CA HIS A 660 -16.34 15.71 -23.91
C HIS A 660 -16.43 15.55 -22.38
N VAL A 661 -15.31 15.65 -21.64
CA VAL A 661 -15.32 15.41 -20.19
C VAL A 661 -16.27 16.36 -19.43
N GLU A 662 -16.39 17.63 -19.84
CA GLU A 662 -17.34 18.59 -19.25
C GLU A 662 -18.79 18.12 -19.47
N GLU A 663 -19.11 17.64 -20.68
CA GLU A 663 -20.45 17.11 -21.00
C GLU A 663 -20.77 15.84 -20.21
N ILE A 664 -19.79 14.97 -19.99
CA ILE A 664 -19.93 13.80 -19.10
C ILE A 664 -20.34 14.27 -17.70
N CYS A 665 -19.63 15.24 -17.13
CA CYS A 665 -19.95 15.80 -15.82
C CYS A 665 -21.35 16.44 -15.77
N ASP A 666 -21.70 17.24 -16.80
CA ASP A 666 -23.00 17.90 -16.91
C ASP A 666 -24.15 16.88 -16.93
N VAL A 667 -24.06 15.81 -17.73
CA VAL A 667 -25.09 14.75 -17.79
C VAL A 667 -25.32 14.12 -16.42
N ILE A 668 -24.26 13.84 -15.65
CA ILE A 668 -24.40 13.25 -14.33
C ILE A 668 -25.07 14.23 -13.36
N HIS A 669 -24.68 15.50 -13.37
CA HIS A 669 -25.28 16.56 -12.54
C HIS A 669 -26.76 16.83 -12.89
N GLU A 670 -27.13 16.83 -14.17
CA GLU A 670 -28.52 16.99 -14.62
C GLU A 670 -29.46 15.92 -14.05
N HIS A 671 -28.93 14.71 -13.78
CA HIS A 671 -29.64 13.59 -13.17
C HIS A 671 -29.44 13.47 -11.66
N GLY A 672 -28.77 14.46 -11.03
CA GLY A 672 -28.61 14.60 -9.58
C GLY A 672 -27.49 13.75 -8.96
N GLY A 673 -26.68 13.08 -9.77
CA GLY A 673 -25.48 12.36 -9.35
C GLY A 673 -24.29 13.28 -9.07
N GLN A 674 -23.22 12.75 -8.47
CA GLN A 674 -21.95 13.42 -8.26
C GLN A 674 -20.86 12.75 -9.09
N VAL A 675 -19.86 13.54 -9.54
CA VAL A 675 -18.75 13.03 -10.35
C VAL A 675 -17.55 12.74 -9.47
N TYR A 676 -17.18 11.49 -9.43
CA TYR A 676 -15.95 11.01 -8.80
C TYR A 676 -14.85 10.81 -9.86
N LEU A 677 -13.66 11.42 -9.63
CA LEU A 677 -12.49 11.23 -10.47
C LEU A 677 -11.49 10.27 -9.80
N ASP A 678 -11.13 9.21 -10.50
CA ASP A 678 -9.94 8.43 -10.19
C ASP A 678 -8.69 9.25 -10.60
N GLY A 679 -7.98 9.77 -9.60
CA GLY A 679 -6.82 10.64 -9.79
C GLY A 679 -5.51 9.90 -10.13
N ALA A 680 -5.58 8.64 -10.56
CA ALA A 680 -4.42 7.88 -10.98
C ALA A 680 -3.60 8.58 -12.08
N ASN A 681 -4.28 9.27 -13.00
CA ASN A 681 -3.71 9.89 -14.19
C ASN A 681 -3.47 11.41 -14.07
N VAL A 682 -3.55 11.98 -12.87
CA VAL A 682 -3.31 13.42 -12.62
C VAL A 682 -1.90 13.86 -13.03
N ASN A 683 -0.93 12.94 -13.18
CA ASN A 683 0.42 13.25 -13.69
C ASN A 683 0.41 13.98 -15.05
N ALA A 684 -0.61 13.74 -15.87
CA ALA A 684 -0.80 14.43 -17.16
C ALA A 684 -1.46 15.81 -17.04
N GLN A 685 -1.96 16.18 -15.84
CA GLN A 685 -2.83 17.35 -15.67
C GLN A 685 -2.18 18.50 -14.89
N VAL A 686 -1.18 18.22 -14.02
CA VAL A 686 -0.60 19.21 -13.09
C VAL A 686 -0.12 20.46 -13.84
N GLY A 687 -0.71 21.62 -13.51
CA GLY A 687 -0.41 22.91 -14.14
C GLY A 687 -0.92 23.06 -15.58
N LEU A 688 -1.69 22.12 -16.08
CA LEU A 688 -2.25 22.12 -17.45
C LEU A 688 -3.78 22.15 -17.45
N CYS A 689 -4.43 21.47 -16.53
CA CYS A 689 -5.87 21.56 -16.27
C CYS A 689 -6.15 21.24 -14.81
N ARG A 690 -7.33 21.61 -14.32
CA ARG A 690 -7.76 21.40 -12.93
C ARG A 690 -9.06 20.61 -12.89
N PRO A 691 -9.08 19.43 -12.25
CA PRO A 691 -10.27 18.57 -12.22
C PRO A 691 -11.55 19.26 -11.76
N ARG A 692 -11.48 20.11 -10.75
CA ARG A 692 -12.64 20.84 -10.24
C ARG A 692 -13.26 21.78 -11.27
N GLU A 693 -12.44 22.39 -12.13
CA GLU A 693 -12.89 23.39 -13.11
C GLU A 693 -13.73 22.78 -14.24
N TYR A 694 -13.51 21.49 -14.59
CA TYR A 694 -14.31 20.82 -15.61
C TYR A 694 -15.47 19.95 -15.05
N GLY A 695 -15.80 20.10 -13.75
CA GLY A 695 -17.04 19.57 -13.20
C GLY A 695 -16.90 18.40 -12.22
N VAL A 696 -15.69 18.00 -11.83
CA VAL A 696 -15.50 16.93 -10.85
C VAL A 696 -15.85 17.40 -9.42
N ASP A 697 -16.54 16.56 -8.65
CA ASP A 697 -17.00 16.87 -7.29
C ASP A 697 -16.09 16.28 -6.20
N VAL A 698 -15.51 15.11 -6.46
CA VAL A 698 -14.60 14.43 -5.55
C VAL A 698 -13.50 13.71 -6.33
N CYS A 699 -12.29 13.73 -5.81
CA CYS A 699 -11.13 13.08 -6.45
C CYS A 699 -10.21 12.48 -5.39
N HIS A 700 -9.78 11.22 -5.56
CA HIS A 700 -8.61 10.77 -4.82
C HIS A 700 -7.32 11.03 -5.60
N LEU A 701 -6.23 11.25 -4.89
CA LEU A 701 -4.90 11.41 -5.47
C LEU A 701 -4.01 10.23 -5.13
N ASN A 702 -3.29 9.72 -6.12
CA ASN A 702 -2.24 8.73 -5.89
C ASN A 702 -0.90 9.45 -5.72
N LEU A 703 -0.52 9.80 -4.47
CA LEU A 703 0.74 10.50 -4.21
C LEU A 703 1.96 9.65 -4.57
N HIS A 704 1.81 8.32 -4.58
CA HIS A 704 2.84 7.37 -5.02
C HIS A 704 2.97 7.26 -6.55
N LYS A 705 2.20 8.04 -7.31
CA LYS A 705 2.30 8.21 -8.75
C LYS A 705 2.78 9.63 -9.08
N THR A 706 1.88 10.58 -9.14
CA THR A 706 2.13 11.98 -9.53
C THR A 706 3.14 12.68 -8.62
N PHE A 707 3.07 12.46 -7.30
CA PHE A 707 3.85 13.21 -6.30
C PHE A 707 4.96 12.39 -5.62
N SER A 708 5.46 11.39 -6.31
CA SER A 708 6.77 10.75 -6.09
C SER A 708 6.96 10.00 -4.77
N ILE A 709 5.90 9.57 -4.07
CA ILE A 709 6.05 8.58 -3.02
C ILE A 709 6.47 7.25 -3.64
N PRO A 710 7.41 6.48 -3.05
CA PRO A 710 7.86 5.22 -3.63
C PRO A 710 6.77 4.18 -3.81
N HIS A 711 6.84 3.39 -4.86
CA HIS A 711 5.94 2.24 -5.05
C HIS A 711 6.25 1.05 -4.13
N GLY A 712 7.50 0.91 -3.64
CA GLY A 712 7.89 -0.01 -2.59
C GLY A 712 7.54 -1.48 -2.81
N GLY A 713 7.43 -1.93 -4.06
CA GLY A 713 7.01 -3.29 -4.39
C GLY A 713 5.49 -3.55 -4.25
N GLY A 714 4.69 -2.49 -4.08
CA GLY A 714 3.24 -2.53 -3.89
C GLY A 714 2.76 -1.78 -2.65
N GLY A 715 3.47 -0.75 -2.26
CA GLY A 715 3.31 0.15 -1.13
C GLY A 715 4.65 0.51 -0.50
N PRO A 716 4.73 1.72 0.09
CA PRO A 716 3.73 2.33 0.99
C PRO A 716 2.54 2.95 0.28
N GLY A 717 1.35 2.82 0.89
CA GLY A 717 0.08 3.32 0.39
C GLY A 717 -0.31 4.66 1.02
N VAL A 718 -0.86 5.55 0.19
CA VAL A 718 -1.58 6.77 0.59
C VAL A 718 -2.46 7.22 -0.57
N GLY A 719 -3.64 7.73 -0.28
CA GLY A 719 -4.62 8.15 -1.29
C GLY A 719 -5.55 9.24 -0.78
N PRO A 720 -5.06 10.48 -0.58
CA PRO A 720 -5.90 11.56 -0.08
C PRO A 720 -7.08 11.85 -0.99
N VAL A 721 -8.18 12.29 -0.39
CA VAL A 721 -9.43 12.63 -1.08
C VAL A 721 -9.66 14.13 -1.02
N CYS A 722 -9.76 14.75 -2.20
CA CYS A 722 -10.14 16.15 -2.40
C CYS A 722 -11.63 16.27 -2.69
N THR A 723 -12.27 17.30 -2.16
CA THR A 723 -13.72 17.53 -2.31
C THR A 723 -14.04 18.95 -2.73
N ALA A 724 -15.15 19.10 -3.47
CA ALA A 724 -15.83 20.37 -3.68
C ALA A 724 -16.49 20.84 -2.38
N GLU A 725 -16.70 22.16 -2.21
CA GLU A 725 -17.22 22.82 -1.00
C GLU A 725 -18.47 22.13 -0.40
N HIS A 726 -19.41 21.68 -1.21
CA HIS A 726 -20.65 21.05 -0.76
C HIS A 726 -20.46 19.63 -0.21
N LEU A 727 -19.33 18.98 -0.50
CA LEU A 727 -18.96 17.65 0.00
C LEU A 727 -17.97 17.70 1.17
N SER A 728 -17.29 18.83 1.40
CA SER A 728 -16.32 19.02 2.50
C SER A 728 -16.89 18.73 3.90
N PRO A 729 -18.18 19.01 4.21
CA PRO A 729 -18.76 18.65 5.51
C PRO A 729 -18.74 17.16 5.83
N PHE A 730 -18.60 16.28 4.83
CA PHE A 730 -18.64 14.83 4.97
C PHE A 730 -17.26 14.17 4.99
N LEU A 731 -16.17 14.93 4.96
CA LEU A 731 -14.80 14.38 5.09
C LEU A 731 -14.67 13.51 6.35
N PRO A 732 -13.88 12.42 6.33
CA PRO A 732 -13.87 11.42 7.40
C PRO A 732 -13.39 11.97 8.73
N GLY A 733 -14.15 11.68 9.80
CA GLY A 733 -13.79 11.95 11.18
C GLY A 733 -12.86 10.90 11.78
N HIS A 734 -12.53 11.07 13.08
CA HIS A 734 -11.75 10.08 13.83
C HIS A 734 -12.17 10.03 15.31
N PRO A 735 -12.30 8.85 15.93
CA PRO A 735 -12.84 8.73 17.28
C PRO A 735 -11.91 9.23 18.42
N VAL A 736 -10.63 9.45 18.12
CA VAL A 736 -9.61 9.84 19.12
C VAL A 736 -9.09 11.26 18.90
N VAL A 737 -8.99 11.69 17.65
CA VAL A 737 -8.48 13.02 17.27
C VAL A 737 -9.52 13.72 16.43
N GLU A 738 -9.80 14.98 16.73
CA GLU A 738 -10.78 15.77 15.97
C GLU A 738 -10.27 16.04 14.56
N THR A 739 -10.91 15.41 13.56
CA THR A 739 -10.64 15.57 12.13
C THR A 739 -11.97 15.53 11.36
N GLY A 740 -11.91 15.88 10.06
CA GLY A 740 -13.06 15.81 9.17
C GLY A 740 -14.02 17.00 9.26
N GLY A 741 -15.13 16.91 8.54
CA GLY A 741 -16.15 17.95 8.46
C GLY A 741 -17.23 17.83 9.56
N ASP A 742 -18.12 18.83 9.65
CA ASP A 742 -19.18 18.90 10.67
C ASP A 742 -20.22 17.75 10.61
N GLN A 743 -20.32 17.05 9.47
CA GLN A 743 -21.22 15.92 9.21
C GLN A 743 -20.42 14.70 8.74
N HIS A 744 -19.21 14.55 9.26
CA HIS A 744 -18.21 13.58 8.82
C HIS A 744 -18.73 12.14 8.75
N ILE A 745 -18.24 11.38 7.77
CA ILE A 745 -18.36 9.92 7.75
C ILE A 745 -17.46 9.30 8.84
N PRO A 746 -17.70 8.04 9.24
CA PRO A 746 -16.83 7.31 10.17
C PRO A 746 -15.37 7.29 9.71
N ALA A 747 -14.46 6.95 10.64
CA ALA A 747 -13.05 6.78 10.33
C ALA A 747 -12.82 5.70 9.26
N ILE A 748 -11.90 5.97 8.35
CA ILE A 748 -11.54 5.10 7.20
C ILE A 748 -10.28 4.29 7.50
N ALA A 749 -9.39 4.80 8.34
CA ALA A 749 -8.13 4.18 8.71
C ALA A 749 -7.89 4.32 10.23
N ALA A 750 -6.93 3.54 10.74
CA ALA A 750 -6.59 3.53 12.16
C ALA A 750 -5.97 4.85 12.66
N ALA A 751 -5.31 5.62 11.79
CA ALA A 751 -4.67 6.89 12.13
C ALA A 751 -5.40 8.09 11.51
N PRO A 752 -5.42 9.26 12.20
CA PRO A 752 -6.15 10.45 11.77
C PRO A 752 -5.74 10.97 10.38
N HIS A 753 -4.47 10.81 10.03
CA HIS A 753 -3.87 11.23 8.76
C HIS A 753 -3.29 10.06 7.97
N GLY A 754 -3.78 8.84 8.20
CA GLY A 754 -3.35 7.64 7.50
C GLY A 754 -1.83 7.43 7.55
N SER A 755 -1.19 7.41 6.38
CA SER A 755 0.26 7.22 6.23
C SER A 755 1.03 8.55 6.36
N ALA A 756 0.91 9.25 7.48
CA ALA A 756 1.38 10.62 7.67
C ALA A 756 2.87 10.84 7.38
N LEU A 757 3.75 9.89 7.75
CA LEU A 757 5.20 10.04 7.57
C LEU A 757 5.60 10.26 6.11
N ILE A 758 4.95 9.58 5.18
CA ILE A 758 5.31 9.67 3.76
C ILE A 758 4.70 10.89 3.04
N LEU A 759 3.81 11.65 3.69
CA LEU A 759 3.35 12.94 3.18
C LEU A 759 4.51 13.93 3.03
N LEU A 760 5.53 13.82 3.88
CA LEU A 760 6.80 14.56 3.78
C LEU A 760 7.45 14.44 2.40
N ILE A 761 7.32 13.29 1.73
CA ILE A 761 7.93 13.05 0.42
C ILE A 761 7.25 13.92 -0.65
N SER A 762 5.91 13.91 -0.70
CA SER A 762 5.16 14.74 -1.65
C SER A 762 5.30 16.23 -1.36
N TRP A 763 5.30 16.62 -0.08
CA TRP A 763 5.57 17.99 0.34
C TRP A 763 6.95 18.47 -0.13
N ALA A 764 7.98 17.65 0.07
CA ALA A 764 9.33 17.96 -0.37
C ALA A 764 9.44 17.98 -1.92
N TYR A 765 8.80 17.06 -2.62
CA TYR A 765 8.77 16.97 -4.08
C TYR A 765 8.17 18.24 -4.71
N ILE A 766 7.02 18.70 -4.19
CA ILE A 766 6.38 19.93 -4.69
C ILE A 766 7.29 21.16 -4.44
N LYS A 767 7.92 21.23 -3.29
CA LYS A 767 8.88 22.32 -2.99
C LYS A 767 10.15 22.28 -3.85
N LEU A 768 10.63 21.09 -4.21
CA LEU A 768 11.80 20.94 -5.10
C LEU A 768 11.52 21.45 -6.51
N LEU A 769 10.31 21.17 -7.04
CA LEU A 769 9.94 21.54 -8.40
C LEU A 769 9.34 22.95 -8.51
N GLY A 770 8.56 23.35 -7.51
CA GLY A 770 7.80 24.60 -7.58
C GLY A 770 6.78 24.62 -8.74
N PRO A 771 6.09 25.74 -8.97
CA PRO A 771 5.02 25.81 -9.97
C PRO A 771 5.51 25.53 -11.40
N GLU A 772 6.66 26.07 -11.75
CA GLU A 772 7.24 25.94 -13.11
C GLU A 772 7.74 24.50 -13.37
N GLY A 773 8.45 23.90 -12.39
CA GLY A 773 8.96 22.54 -12.50
C GLY A 773 7.84 21.49 -12.53
N LEU A 774 6.77 21.66 -11.74
CA LEU A 774 5.60 20.78 -11.77
C LEU A 774 4.90 20.83 -13.14
N THR A 775 4.64 22.02 -13.67
CA THR A 775 4.05 22.19 -15.00
C THR A 775 4.94 21.60 -16.10
N LYS A 776 6.26 21.81 -16.01
CA LYS A 776 7.24 21.22 -16.94
C LYS A 776 7.28 19.69 -16.84
N SER A 777 7.10 19.14 -15.64
CA SER A 777 6.98 17.69 -15.40
C SER A 777 5.85 17.07 -16.23
N SER A 778 4.63 17.60 -16.12
CA SER A 778 3.48 17.10 -16.91
C SER A 778 3.69 17.26 -18.42
N LYS A 779 4.23 18.40 -18.86
CA LYS A 779 4.57 18.62 -20.28
C LYS A 779 5.59 17.59 -20.79
N THR A 780 6.60 17.27 -19.98
CA THR A 780 7.63 16.29 -20.33
C THR A 780 7.05 14.85 -20.36
N ALA A 781 6.13 14.53 -19.45
CA ALA A 781 5.45 13.23 -19.49
C ALA A 781 4.65 13.04 -20.81
N LEU A 782 3.93 14.08 -21.23
CA LEU A 782 3.23 14.09 -22.53
C LEU A 782 4.23 13.97 -23.70
N LEU A 783 5.36 14.71 -23.67
CA LEU A 783 6.39 14.63 -24.69
C LEU A 783 6.96 13.20 -24.81
N ASN A 784 7.35 12.61 -23.68
CA ASN A 784 7.96 11.28 -23.65
C ASN A 784 7.01 10.21 -24.20
N ALA A 785 5.72 10.25 -23.83
CA ALA A 785 4.71 9.32 -24.32
C ALA A 785 4.47 9.47 -25.82
N ASN A 786 4.29 10.70 -26.30
CA ASN A 786 4.09 10.97 -27.72
C ASN A 786 5.32 10.58 -28.56
N TYR A 787 6.55 10.85 -28.06
CA TYR A 787 7.79 10.44 -28.72
C TYR A 787 7.88 8.93 -28.85
N LEU A 788 7.63 8.17 -27.75
CA LEU A 788 7.64 6.71 -27.82
C LEU A 788 6.55 6.17 -28.75
N ALA A 789 5.33 6.71 -28.66
CA ALA A 789 4.22 6.29 -29.52
C ALA A 789 4.54 6.49 -31.01
N ASP A 790 5.16 7.63 -31.39
CA ASP A 790 5.60 7.91 -32.74
C ASP A 790 6.68 6.93 -33.21
N GLN A 791 7.74 6.75 -32.43
CA GLN A 791 8.84 5.87 -32.77
C GLN A 791 8.39 4.40 -32.88
N LEU A 792 7.54 3.92 -31.97
CA LEU A 792 7.04 2.55 -31.97
C LEU A 792 5.97 2.31 -33.05
N SER A 793 5.28 3.35 -33.53
CA SER A 793 4.31 3.23 -34.64
C SER A 793 4.90 2.74 -35.95
N ASN A 794 6.24 2.79 -36.07
CA ASN A 794 6.95 2.18 -37.20
C ASN A 794 6.99 0.63 -37.15
N HIS A 795 6.64 0.05 -36.01
CA HIS A 795 6.80 -1.38 -35.72
C HIS A 795 5.51 -2.05 -35.26
N TYR A 796 4.63 -1.29 -34.59
CA TYR A 796 3.40 -1.77 -33.97
C TYR A 796 2.29 -0.72 -34.11
N ASP A 797 1.05 -1.14 -34.16
CA ASP A 797 -0.08 -0.23 -34.15
C ASP A 797 -0.34 0.33 -32.74
N ILE A 798 -0.69 1.61 -32.66
CA ILE A 798 -1.20 2.25 -31.44
C ILE A 798 -2.72 2.18 -31.49
N VAL A 799 -3.36 1.62 -30.44
CA VAL A 799 -4.80 1.28 -30.47
C VAL A 799 -5.67 2.53 -30.50
N PHE A 800 -5.37 3.49 -29.63
CA PHE A 800 -6.14 4.73 -29.51
C PHE A 800 -5.25 5.96 -29.64
N ARG A 801 -5.78 6.99 -30.23
CA ARG A 801 -5.19 8.32 -30.33
C ARG A 801 -6.28 9.37 -30.16
N GLY A 802 -6.02 10.38 -29.37
CA GLY A 802 -6.92 11.50 -29.15
C GLY A 802 -6.81 12.57 -30.24
N PRO A 803 -7.25 13.79 -29.93
CA PRO A 803 -7.22 14.92 -30.84
C PRO A 803 -5.84 15.13 -31.49
N ASN A 804 -5.85 15.55 -32.75
CA ASN A 804 -4.64 15.84 -33.54
C ASN A 804 -3.63 14.67 -33.62
N ASP A 805 -4.13 13.42 -33.53
CA ASP A 805 -3.32 12.21 -33.57
C ASP A 805 -2.27 12.14 -32.44
N ARG A 806 -2.61 12.64 -31.24
CA ARG A 806 -1.76 12.65 -30.06
C ARG A 806 -2.26 11.65 -29.01
N VAL A 807 -1.33 11.22 -28.14
CA VAL A 807 -1.65 10.45 -26.93
C VAL A 807 -1.48 11.33 -25.71
N ALA A 808 -2.01 10.91 -24.57
CA ALA A 808 -1.80 11.55 -23.28
C ALA A 808 -0.36 11.21 -22.74
N HIS A 809 -0.22 10.90 -21.46
CA HIS A 809 1.06 10.50 -20.86
C HIS A 809 1.36 9.00 -20.99
N GLU A 810 0.43 8.23 -21.56
CA GLU A 810 0.50 6.78 -21.80
C GLU A 810 -0.22 6.42 -23.09
N PHE A 811 0.01 5.20 -23.60
CA PHE A 811 -0.61 4.70 -24.81
C PHE A 811 -0.68 3.18 -24.84
N ILE A 812 -1.54 2.63 -25.72
CA ILE A 812 -1.76 1.18 -25.86
C ILE A 812 -1.17 0.67 -27.18
N LEU A 813 -0.27 -0.30 -27.07
CA LEU A 813 0.44 -0.95 -28.18
C LEU A 813 -0.24 -2.27 -28.53
N ASP A 814 -0.66 -2.44 -29.80
CA ASP A 814 -1.43 -3.60 -30.25
C ASP A 814 -0.56 -4.80 -30.60
N LEU A 815 -0.82 -5.95 -29.96
CA LEU A 815 -0.17 -7.23 -30.25
C LEU A 815 -1.16 -8.29 -30.73
N ARG A 816 -2.45 -7.96 -30.85
CA ARG A 816 -3.51 -8.89 -31.26
C ARG A 816 -3.29 -9.51 -32.63
N PRO A 817 -2.74 -8.81 -33.67
CA PRO A 817 -2.41 -9.42 -34.96
C PRO A 817 -1.44 -10.58 -34.85
N PHE A 818 -0.38 -10.44 -34.05
CA PHE A 818 0.65 -11.49 -33.87
C PHE A 818 0.11 -12.70 -33.10
N ARG A 819 -0.80 -12.47 -32.17
CA ARG A 819 -1.49 -13.55 -31.43
C ARG A 819 -2.36 -14.38 -32.37
N SER A 820 -3.14 -13.73 -33.22
CA SER A 820 -4.08 -14.43 -34.11
C SER A 820 -3.40 -15.17 -35.26
N GLU A 821 -2.27 -14.68 -35.77
CA GLU A 821 -1.60 -15.19 -36.96
C GLU A 821 -0.43 -16.14 -36.64
N LEU A 822 0.28 -15.89 -35.52
CA LEU A 822 1.56 -16.53 -35.20
C LEU A 822 1.57 -17.24 -33.85
N ASP A 823 0.51 -17.14 -33.07
CA ASP A 823 0.46 -17.59 -31.67
C ASP A 823 1.53 -16.93 -30.77
N ILE A 824 1.94 -15.70 -31.09
CA ILE A 824 2.79 -14.87 -30.26
C ILE A 824 1.92 -13.83 -29.56
N ASN A 825 1.86 -13.87 -28.24
CA ASN A 825 1.00 -12.99 -27.44
C ASN A 825 1.80 -11.96 -26.64
N GLU A 826 1.09 -11.07 -25.94
CA GLU A 826 1.64 -10.02 -25.11
C GLU A 826 2.54 -10.56 -23.99
N GLN A 827 2.25 -11.75 -23.46
CA GLN A 827 3.10 -12.38 -22.45
C GLN A 827 4.46 -12.82 -23.04
N ASP A 828 4.49 -13.31 -24.26
CA ASP A 828 5.74 -13.70 -24.92
C ASP A 828 6.67 -12.50 -25.14
N VAL A 829 6.11 -11.36 -25.56
CA VAL A 829 6.84 -10.10 -25.71
C VAL A 829 7.33 -9.60 -24.34
N ALA A 830 6.47 -9.64 -23.32
CA ALA A 830 6.81 -9.23 -21.96
C ALA A 830 7.97 -10.06 -21.38
N LYS A 831 7.93 -11.40 -21.54
CA LYS A 831 9.02 -12.27 -21.08
C LYS A 831 10.32 -12.00 -21.84
N ARG A 832 10.23 -11.68 -23.14
CA ARG A 832 11.42 -11.36 -23.94
C ARG A 832 12.03 -10.01 -23.54
N LEU A 833 11.24 -8.99 -23.17
CA LEU A 833 11.72 -7.71 -22.65
C LEU A 833 12.61 -7.87 -21.40
N MET A 834 12.37 -8.89 -20.57
CA MET A 834 13.23 -9.19 -19.41
C MET A 834 14.66 -9.50 -19.84
N ASP A 835 14.87 -10.19 -20.98
CA ASP A 835 16.19 -10.48 -21.53
C ASP A 835 16.90 -9.21 -22.02
N TYR A 836 16.14 -8.18 -22.41
CA TYR A 836 16.64 -6.84 -22.76
C TYR A 836 16.90 -5.96 -21.53
N GLY A 837 16.58 -6.47 -20.31
CA GLY A 837 16.77 -5.77 -19.05
C GLY A 837 15.68 -4.73 -18.77
N PHE A 838 14.45 -4.98 -19.23
CA PHE A 838 13.28 -4.17 -18.94
C PHE A 838 12.20 -4.95 -18.18
N HIS A 839 11.56 -4.28 -17.24
CA HIS A 839 10.24 -4.66 -16.80
C HIS A 839 9.26 -4.36 -17.95
N ALA A 840 8.43 -5.32 -18.32
CA ALA A 840 7.48 -5.10 -19.40
C ALA A 840 6.37 -4.11 -19.00
N PRO A 841 5.76 -3.41 -19.97
CA PRO A 841 4.53 -2.63 -19.76
C PRO A 841 3.37 -3.46 -19.22
N THR A 842 2.29 -2.80 -18.80
CA THR A 842 1.07 -3.46 -18.32
C THR A 842 0.42 -4.31 -19.43
N MET A 843 0.16 -5.59 -19.12
CA MET A 843 -0.34 -6.55 -20.11
C MET A 843 -1.85 -6.68 -20.07
N SER A 844 -2.48 -6.78 -21.26
CA SER A 844 -3.91 -7.13 -21.45
C SER A 844 -4.89 -6.28 -20.64
N TRP A 845 -4.55 -5.04 -20.37
CA TRP A 845 -5.41 -4.07 -19.69
C TRP A 845 -5.11 -2.65 -20.20
N PRO A 846 -6.14 -1.79 -20.41
CA PRO A 846 -7.58 -2.10 -20.36
C PRO A 846 -8.05 -2.98 -21.54
N VAL A 847 -7.26 -3.10 -22.59
CA VAL A 847 -7.59 -3.88 -23.79
C VAL A 847 -6.86 -5.22 -23.79
N VAL A 848 -7.58 -6.32 -23.92
CA VAL A 848 -6.98 -7.67 -23.95
C VAL A 848 -6.08 -7.87 -25.18
N GLY A 849 -4.90 -8.42 -24.97
CA GLY A 849 -3.95 -8.71 -26.05
C GLY A 849 -3.05 -7.53 -26.44
N THR A 850 -2.90 -6.56 -25.56
CA THR A 850 -2.11 -5.33 -25.78
C THR A 850 -1.09 -5.11 -24.66
N LEU A 851 -0.21 -4.12 -24.87
CA LEU A 851 0.67 -3.58 -23.84
C LEU A 851 0.38 -2.10 -23.63
N MET A 852 0.19 -1.69 -22.38
CA MET A 852 0.00 -0.28 -22.02
C MET A 852 1.31 0.30 -21.52
N VAL A 853 1.80 1.33 -22.20
CA VAL A 853 3.13 1.93 -22.02
C VAL A 853 2.99 3.33 -21.43
N GLU A 854 3.62 3.56 -20.28
CA GLU A 854 3.74 4.88 -19.64
C GLU A 854 5.20 5.19 -19.36
N PRO A 855 5.88 6.02 -20.17
CA PRO A 855 7.16 6.61 -19.80
C PRO A 855 6.92 7.83 -18.91
N THR A 856 7.64 7.92 -17.81
CA THR A 856 7.53 9.09 -16.95
C THR A 856 8.44 10.23 -17.42
N GLU A 857 8.22 11.42 -16.89
CA GLU A 857 9.07 12.59 -17.15
C GLU A 857 10.51 12.43 -16.65
N SER A 858 10.77 11.51 -15.72
CA SER A 858 12.11 11.27 -15.18
C SER A 858 13.03 10.47 -16.10
N GLU A 859 12.50 9.91 -17.19
CA GLU A 859 13.26 9.09 -18.12
C GLU A 859 13.98 9.89 -19.19
N SER A 860 15.28 9.64 -19.35
CA SER A 860 16.08 10.32 -20.38
C SER A 860 15.75 9.83 -21.79
N LYS A 861 15.94 10.69 -22.80
CA LYS A 861 15.77 10.28 -24.20
C LYS A 861 16.60 9.02 -24.55
N ALA A 862 17.81 8.90 -24.01
CA ALA A 862 18.65 7.73 -24.22
C ALA A 862 18.02 6.41 -23.70
N GLU A 863 17.29 6.48 -22.58
CA GLU A 863 16.58 5.33 -22.02
C GLU A 863 15.29 5.04 -22.81
N LEU A 864 14.59 6.08 -23.28
CA LEU A 864 13.46 5.92 -24.22
C LEU A 864 13.90 5.26 -25.51
N ASP A 865 15.01 5.72 -26.12
CA ASP A 865 15.58 5.14 -27.33
C ASP A 865 15.99 3.66 -27.12
N ARG A 866 16.54 3.33 -25.94
CA ARG A 866 16.87 1.94 -25.57
C ARG A 866 15.64 1.04 -25.54
N LEU A 867 14.50 1.55 -25.06
CA LEU A 867 13.23 0.81 -25.09
C LEU A 867 12.73 0.62 -26.52
N VAL A 868 12.80 1.68 -27.36
CA VAL A 868 12.46 1.59 -28.80
C VAL A 868 13.31 0.53 -29.50
N ASP A 869 14.64 0.54 -29.27
CA ASP A 869 15.55 -0.45 -29.85
C ASP A 869 15.18 -1.88 -29.42
N ALA A 870 14.78 -2.09 -28.16
CA ALA A 870 14.34 -3.38 -27.66
C ALA A 870 13.06 -3.86 -28.37
N PHE A 871 12.04 -3.01 -28.50
CA PHE A 871 10.82 -3.34 -29.22
C PHE A 871 11.07 -3.57 -30.74
N ALA A 872 11.91 -2.76 -31.38
CA ALA A 872 12.29 -2.95 -32.78
C ALA A 872 13.03 -4.29 -33.02
N ALA A 873 13.91 -4.67 -32.10
CA ALA A 873 14.59 -5.96 -32.17
C ALA A 873 13.60 -7.12 -31.93
N ILE A 874 12.68 -7.01 -30.98
CA ILE A 874 11.60 -7.99 -30.76
C ILE A 874 10.70 -8.10 -31.99
N ARG A 875 10.40 -6.98 -32.68
CA ARG A 875 9.63 -7.01 -33.93
C ARG A 875 10.35 -7.80 -35.01
N SER A 876 11.69 -7.69 -35.08
CA SER A 876 12.50 -8.49 -36.01
C SER A 876 12.50 -9.99 -35.65
N GLU A 877 12.44 -10.32 -34.35
CA GLU A 877 12.28 -11.71 -33.89
C GLU A 877 10.89 -12.26 -34.26
N ILE A 878 9.82 -11.45 -34.17
CA ILE A 878 8.47 -11.80 -34.66
C ILE A 878 8.48 -12.04 -36.18
N GLU A 879 9.15 -11.18 -36.95
CA GLU A 879 9.28 -11.32 -38.43
C GLU A 879 9.98 -12.63 -38.82
N ALA A 880 10.94 -13.10 -38.04
CA ALA A 880 11.57 -14.40 -38.28
C ALA A 880 10.57 -15.56 -38.14
N VAL A 881 9.54 -15.43 -37.30
CA VAL A 881 8.44 -16.39 -37.19
C VAL A 881 7.45 -16.22 -38.35
N GLU A 882 7.07 -14.99 -38.71
CA GLU A 882 6.20 -14.68 -39.86
C GLU A 882 6.70 -15.27 -41.16
N THR A 883 8.02 -15.18 -41.37
CA THR A 883 8.68 -15.68 -42.59
C THR A 883 8.96 -17.18 -42.56
N GLY A 884 8.64 -17.86 -41.46
CA GLY A 884 8.94 -19.30 -41.27
C GLY A 884 10.43 -19.62 -41.13
N THR A 885 11.25 -18.61 -40.78
CA THR A 885 12.69 -18.81 -40.47
C THR A 885 12.87 -19.56 -39.16
N LEU A 886 11.96 -19.32 -38.20
CA LEU A 886 11.86 -20.03 -36.93
C LEU A 886 10.40 -20.47 -36.71
N GLU A 887 10.18 -21.64 -36.12
CA GLU A 887 8.89 -22.05 -35.61
C GLU A 887 8.60 -21.26 -34.33
N ALA A 888 7.35 -20.87 -34.10
CA ALA A 888 6.93 -20.06 -32.94
C ALA A 888 7.43 -20.67 -31.63
N GLU A 889 7.15 -21.93 -31.36
CA GLU A 889 7.55 -22.65 -30.16
C GLU A 889 9.07 -22.74 -29.93
N ALA A 890 9.85 -22.67 -31.01
CA ALA A 890 11.30 -22.70 -30.97
C ALA A 890 11.95 -21.29 -30.97
N SER A 891 11.14 -20.24 -30.96
CA SER A 891 11.59 -18.83 -30.99
C SER A 891 12.14 -18.36 -29.64
N THR A 892 12.96 -17.31 -29.68
CA THR A 892 13.43 -16.59 -28.49
C THR A 892 12.27 -16.08 -27.62
N LEU A 893 11.15 -15.71 -28.24
CA LEU A 893 9.94 -15.18 -27.58
C LEU A 893 9.26 -16.23 -26.68
N LYS A 894 8.97 -17.41 -27.21
CA LYS A 894 8.36 -18.50 -26.45
C LYS A 894 9.29 -19.10 -25.39
N GLN A 895 10.61 -19.02 -25.63
CA GLN A 895 11.61 -19.58 -24.72
C GLN A 895 12.09 -18.57 -23.64
N ALA A 896 11.74 -17.29 -23.75
CA ALA A 896 12.09 -16.26 -22.78
C ALA A 896 11.32 -16.43 -21.45
N PRO A 897 11.88 -15.92 -20.33
CA PRO A 897 13.20 -15.32 -20.20
C PRO A 897 14.33 -16.36 -20.14
N HIS A 898 15.57 -15.95 -20.43
CA HIS A 898 16.75 -16.78 -20.43
C HIS A 898 17.59 -16.55 -19.16
N THR A 899 17.73 -17.57 -18.34
CA THR A 899 18.55 -17.52 -17.11
C THR A 899 20.04 -17.66 -17.43
N ALA A 900 20.91 -17.21 -16.51
CA ALA A 900 22.36 -17.41 -16.61
C ALA A 900 22.71 -18.90 -16.64
N GLU A 901 22.02 -19.71 -15.84
CA GLU A 901 22.22 -21.16 -15.76
C GLU A 901 21.94 -21.83 -17.09
N MET A 902 20.78 -21.55 -17.70
CA MET A 902 20.41 -22.06 -19.03
C MET A 902 21.45 -21.71 -20.10
N VAL A 903 21.95 -20.46 -20.13
CA VAL A 903 22.90 -19.99 -21.15
C VAL A 903 24.28 -20.58 -20.94
N THR A 904 24.69 -20.87 -19.71
CA THR A 904 26.02 -21.42 -19.38
C THR A 904 26.06 -22.94 -19.31
N ALA A 905 24.93 -23.64 -19.42
CA ALA A 905 24.85 -25.11 -19.44
C ALA A 905 25.73 -25.70 -20.55
N ASP A 906 26.28 -26.91 -20.37
CA ASP A 906 27.15 -27.57 -21.36
C ASP A 906 26.40 -27.87 -22.67
N GLU A 907 25.13 -28.23 -22.61
CA GLU A 907 24.29 -28.54 -23.78
C GLU A 907 23.46 -27.28 -24.17
N TRP A 908 23.24 -27.13 -25.48
CA TRP A 908 22.42 -26.09 -26.07
C TRP A 908 21.63 -26.64 -27.26
N ASP A 909 20.37 -26.91 -27.10
CA ASP A 909 19.48 -27.54 -28.07
C ASP A 909 18.48 -26.56 -28.73
N ARG A 910 18.68 -25.23 -28.57
CA ARG A 910 17.81 -24.19 -29.10
C ARG A 910 18.12 -23.89 -30.58
N ALA A 911 17.11 -23.44 -31.30
CA ALA A 911 17.20 -23.05 -32.71
C ALA A 911 18.01 -21.76 -32.98
N TYR A 912 18.38 -21.04 -31.92
CA TYR A 912 19.16 -19.79 -31.94
C TYR A 912 20.42 -19.91 -31.07
N SER A 913 21.34 -18.94 -31.20
CA SER A 913 22.61 -18.97 -30.46
C SER A 913 22.44 -18.53 -28.98
N ARG A 914 23.37 -18.96 -28.12
CA ARG A 914 23.51 -18.45 -26.77
C ARG A 914 23.67 -16.93 -26.71
N GLU A 915 24.39 -16.37 -27.72
CA GLU A 915 24.58 -14.94 -27.84
C GLU A 915 23.26 -14.21 -28.09
N THR A 916 22.39 -14.74 -28.97
CA THR A 916 21.03 -14.21 -29.22
C THR A 916 20.16 -14.29 -27.98
N ALA A 917 20.29 -15.36 -27.21
CA ALA A 917 19.56 -15.50 -25.92
C ALA A 917 20.00 -14.45 -24.89
N ALA A 918 21.33 -14.36 -24.67
CA ALA A 918 21.92 -13.57 -23.59
C ALA A 918 22.03 -12.07 -23.92
N TYR A 919 22.41 -11.74 -25.13
CA TYR A 919 22.78 -10.40 -25.59
C TYR A 919 22.08 -10.06 -26.91
N PRO A 920 20.74 -9.91 -26.89
CA PRO A 920 19.97 -9.70 -28.12
C PRO A 920 20.35 -8.43 -28.88
N VAL A 921 20.83 -7.40 -28.18
CA VAL A 921 21.42 -6.17 -28.73
C VAL A 921 22.69 -5.79 -27.97
N GLU A 922 23.58 -5.01 -28.60
CA GLU A 922 24.88 -4.65 -28.02
C GLU A 922 24.76 -3.91 -26.68
N ALA A 923 23.80 -3.02 -26.57
CA ALA A 923 23.55 -2.26 -25.34
C ALA A 923 23.30 -3.14 -24.10
N VAL A 924 22.75 -4.35 -24.26
CA VAL A 924 22.50 -5.27 -23.14
C VAL A 924 23.81 -5.79 -22.53
N ARG A 925 24.93 -5.84 -23.30
CA ARG A 925 26.22 -6.34 -22.78
C ARG A 925 26.76 -5.51 -21.61
N GLU A 926 26.49 -4.21 -21.62
CA GLU A 926 27.00 -3.29 -20.59
C GLU A 926 26.18 -3.37 -19.29
N ARG A 927 24.89 -3.74 -19.40
CA ARG A 927 23.92 -3.68 -18.28
C ARG A 927 23.05 -4.94 -18.23
N LYS A 928 23.63 -6.12 -18.41
CA LYS A 928 22.86 -7.37 -18.40
C LYS A 928 22.27 -7.64 -17.03
N PHE A 929 20.95 -7.67 -16.98
CA PHE A 929 20.18 -8.28 -15.89
C PHE A 929 19.88 -9.75 -16.25
N TRP A 930 20.02 -10.64 -15.29
CA TRP A 930 19.72 -12.05 -15.45
C TRP A 930 18.50 -12.44 -14.63
N PRO A 931 17.35 -12.77 -15.26
CA PRO A 931 16.26 -13.43 -14.55
C PRO A 931 16.77 -14.70 -13.85
N THR A 932 16.34 -14.93 -12.63
CA THR A 932 16.81 -16.06 -11.81
C THR A 932 16.00 -17.33 -12.04
N VAL A 933 14.80 -17.21 -12.59
CA VAL A 933 13.95 -18.33 -12.98
C VAL A 933 13.46 -18.12 -14.41
N ARG A 934 13.10 -19.20 -15.08
CA ARG A 934 12.45 -19.17 -16.37
C ARG A 934 10.96 -18.84 -16.22
N ARG A 935 10.20 -18.96 -17.32
CA ARG A 935 8.75 -18.70 -17.31
C ARG A 935 8.05 -19.50 -16.22
N VAL A 936 7.42 -18.85 -15.28
CA VAL A 936 6.73 -19.50 -14.15
C VAL A 936 5.46 -20.23 -14.60
N ASN A 937 5.12 -21.32 -13.92
CA ASN A 937 3.92 -22.12 -14.18
C ASN A 937 2.81 -21.78 -13.20
N ASP A 938 1.98 -20.79 -13.56
CA ASP A 938 0.85 -20.35 -12.73
C ASP A 938 -0.18 -21.46 -12.48
N ALA A 939 -0.45 -22.27 -13.49
CA ALA A 939 -1.43 -23.35 -13.39
C ALA A 939 -1.01 -24.48 -12.43
N TYR A 940 0.31 -24.75 -12.34
CA TYR A 940 0.84 -25.68 -11.36
C TYR A 940 0.65 -25.12 -9.94
N GLY A 941 1.09 -23.88 -9.70
CA GLY A 941 1.02 -23.24 -8.39
C GLY A 941 -0.41 -23.11 -7.86
N ASP A 942 -1.42 -22.83 -8.72
CA ASP A 942 -2.83 -22.74 -8.32
C ASP A 942 -3.44 -24.10 -7.98
N ARG A 943 -2.93 -25.18 -8.60
CA ARG A 943 -3.38 -26.55 -8.29
C ARG A 943 -2.70 -27.16 -7.07
N ASN A 944 -1.50 -26.71 -6.75
CA ASN A 944 -0.66 -27.16 -5.66
C ASN A 944 -0.33 -25.97 -4.76
N LEU A 945 -1.36 -25.32 -4.20
CA LEU A 945 -1.18 -24.09 -3.43
C LEU A 945 -0.35 -24.37 -2.17
N TYR A 946 0.75 -23.63 -2.04
CA TYR A 946 1.60 -23.58 -0.87
C TYR A 946 2.08 -22.13 -0.66
N CYS A 947 1.76 -21.55 0.48
CA CYS A 947 1.92 -20.09 0.75
C CYS A 947 2.75 -19.81 2.00
N ALA A 948 3.68 -20.69 2.34
CA ALA A 948 4.66 -20.55 3.42
C ALA A 948 6.08 -20.77 2.88
N CYS A 949 7.11 -20.58 3.70
CA CYS A 949 8.48 -20.86 3.33
C CYS A 949 8.68 -22.35 3.01
N PRO A 950 9.21 -22.71 1.83
CA PRO A 950 9.38 -24.10 1.46
C PRO A 950 10.38 -24.83 2.38
N PRO A 951 10.12 -26.08 2.75
CA PRO A 951 11.09 -26.85 3.49
C PRO A 951 12.39 -27.05 2.68
N THR A 952 13.50 -27.32 3.38
CA THR A 952 14.83 -27.35 2.75
C THR A 952 14.96 -28.40 1.66
N ASP A 953 14.29 -29.54 1.77
CA ASP A 953 14.27 -30.62 0.77
C ASP A 953 13.48 -30.26 -0.50
N ALA A 954 12.57 -29.27 -0.43
CA ALA A 954 11.87 -28.80 -1.61
C ALA A 954 12.81 -28.08 -2.62
N TYR A 955 13.93 -27.54 -2.14
CA TYR A 955 14.95 -26.90 -2.99
C TYR A 955 15.84 -27.93 -3.71
N GLU A 956 15.83 -29.19 -3.31
CA GLU A 956 16.59 -30.28 -3.90
C GLU A 956 15.74 -31.19 -4.81
N ALA A 957 14.45 -30.87 -4.98
CA ALA A 957 13.50 -31.67 -5.74
C ALA A 957 13.67 -31.52 -7.26
N ASP A 958 14.11 -32.56 -7.93
CA ASP A 958 14.36 -32.59 -9.38
C ASP A 958 13.10 -32.84 -10.23
N GLU A 959 12.02 -33.38 -9.64
CA GLU A 959 10.79 -33.76 -10.35
C GLU A 959 9.53 -33.15 -9.73
N GLU A 960 8.47 -32.97 -10.53
CA GLU A 960 7.17 -32.40 -10.09
C GLU A 960 6.54 -33.15 -8.92
N GLU A 961 6.62 -34.50 -8.95
CA GLU A 961 6.09 -35.34 -7.88
C GLU A 961 6.89 -35.20 -6.59
N GLU A 962 8.23 -35.01 -6.70
CA GLU A 962 9.13 -34.78 -5.57
C GLU A 962 8.86 -33.44 -4.92
N LEU A 963 8.79 -32.34 -5.70
CA LEU A 963 8.44 -31.01 -5.19
C LEU A 963 7.06 -31.00 -4.52
N THR A 964 6.05 -31.61 -5.17
CA THR A 964 4.69 -31.73 -4.59
C THR A 964 4.69 -32.53 -3.29
N SER A 965 5.53 -33.57 -3.21
CA SER A 965 5.68 -34.41 -2.02
C SER A 965 6.35 -33.65 -0.88
N ALA A 966 7.45 -32.95 -1.17
CA ALA A 966 8.17 -32.13 -0.19
C ALA A 966 7.28 -31.03 0.41
N LEU A 967 6.55 -30.31 -0.43
CA LEU A 967 5.62 -29.24 0.01
C LEU A 967 4.43 -29.78 0.83
N LYS A 968 4.02 -31.04 0.65
CA LYS A 968 2.90 -31.63 1.42
C LYS A 968 3.32 -32.27 2.73
N THR A 969 4.61 -32.53 2.92
CA THR A 969 5.14 -33.12 4.15
C THR A 969 5.60 -32.07 5.16
N ALA A 970 5.67 -30.81 4.75
CA ALA A 970 5.92 -29.64 5.60
C ALA A 970 4.60 -29.12 6.17
#